data_bce3894374d3706b885dbf5a56cb7424
#
_entry.id   bce3894374d3706b885dbf5a56cb7424
#
_cell.length_a   1.000
_cell.length_b   1.000
_cell.length_c   1.000
_cell.angle_alpha   90.00
_cell.angle_beta   90.00
_cell.angle_gamma   90.00
#
_symmetry.space_group_name_H-M   'P 1'
#
loop_
_entity.id
_entity.type
_entity.pdbx_description
1 polymer ?
#
loop_
_entity_poly.entity_id
_entity_poly.type
_entity_poly.pdbx_seq_one_letter_code
_entity_poly.pdbx_strand_id
1 'polypeptide(L)'
;MKKFLFSLCAALALSCSLMAQVYLDSNAPIDVRVEDALSRMTLEEKIAIIHAQSKFSSPGVARLGIPGLWCTDGPHGIRPEVKWDEWDQAGWTNDSCFAFPALTCLAATWNPELAQLYGRSLGEEALYRGKNVVLGPGVNIYRTPLNGRNFEYMGEDPYLSSAMVVPYIQGLQSCGVAACVKHFALNNQEGNRHTVNVTVSDRALYEIYLPAFRAAVQEGNAWSIMGAYNKYLGQYACHNKRLLVDILRGEWQFPGAVISDWGGTLSTDEAISNGLDLEFGSWTNGLTEGVSNSYDMYYLAQPYLRKIRSGEVGTDELDNKVRHALWLIFRTSMNPNRGFGSMCSEAHIAAGRAVADEGIVLLKNDNVLPLSADKNILVVGENAIKQMTVGGGSSSLKAKYEISPLQGITERAGADHVRYVRGYVGDVGGEYNGVTTGQDLTDHRSTEQLIDEATAAAREADVVIFVGGLNKAEHQDAEGCDRLQYDLPYHQSELITALAKANPNLVVVILSGNAYATPWLSDAKGLLQAWFNGSETGHAIADILFGDVNPSGKLPFTFMPALSDYPAHQYGAAAYPGINDEVEYKDDIFVGYRYADLYGRKRPLKYTSQGVAYTINAPKNQPVFPFGYGLSYTTFAYSNARIDGNTLSVDITNTGSREGKEVVQLYVADRKAALVRPMKELKAFQKVALQPGETKTVQFTITDNMLSYFDPAAHQWTVEPGMFDLLIGASSGDIRQSVAYKR
;
A
#
# COMPACT_ATOMS: atom_id res chain seq x y z
N MET A 1 -16.85 -26.86 69.50
CA MET A 1 -17.35 -25.68 68.79
C MET A 1 -16.24 -24.79 68.23
N LYS A 2 -15.16 -24.45 68.91
CA LYS A 2 -14.08 -23.57 68.35
C LYS A 2 -13.32 -24.13 67.17
N LYS A 3 -13.13 -25.44 67.05
CA LYS A 3 -12.45 -26.07 65.88
C LYS A 3 -13.33 -26.14 64.63
N PHE A 4 -14.66 -26.17 64.75
CA PHE A 4 -15.58 -26.15 63.63
C PHE A 4 -15.75 -24.76 62.99
N LEU A 5 -15.66 -23.70 63.81
CA LEU A 5 -15.68 -22.32 63.29
C LEU A 5 -14.42 -21.96 62.50
N PHE A 6 -13.25 -22.46 62.91
CA PHE A 6 -12.01 -22.21 62.19
C PHE A 6 -11.95 -22.90 60.82
N SER A 7 -12.51 -24.12 60.71
CA SER A 7 -12.61 -24.83 59.42
C SER A 7 -13.64 -24.16 58.46
N LEU A 8 -14.72 -23.61 59.02
CA LEU A 8 -15.73 -22.92 58.22
C LEU A 8 -15.24 -21.56 57.69
N CYS A 9 -14.49 -20.80 58.51
CA CYS A 9 -13.84 -19.55 58.07
C CYS A 9 -12.69 -19.80 57.06
N ALA A 10 -11.94 -20.87 57.21
CA ALA A 10 -10.90 -21.25 56.24
C ALA A 10 -11.52 -21.72 54.92
N ALA A 11 -12.64 -22.45 54.93
CA ALA A 11 -13.38 -22.87 53.74
C ALA A 11 -14.05 -21.69 53.05
N LEU A 12 -14.58 -20.69 53.81
CA LEU A 12 -15.12 -19.44 53.21
C LEU A 12 -14.00 -18.51 52.69
N ALA A 13 -12.83 -18.49 53.30
CA ALA A 13 -11.68 -17.75 52.80
C ALA A 13 -11.08 -18.38 51.54
N LEU A 14 -11.12 -19.71 51.40
CA LEU A 14 -10.73 -20.39 50.16
C LEU A 14 -11.77 -20.29 49.04
N SER A 15 -13.05 -20.12 49.37
CA SER A 15 -14.11 -19.96 48.37
C SER A 15 -14.19 -18.53 47.79
N CYS A 16 -13.59 -17.53 48.43
CA CYS A 16 -13.46 -16.18 47.88
C CYS A 16 -12.29 -16.03 46.88
N SER A 17 -11.44 -17.04 46.67
CA SER A 17 -10.24 -16.95 45.83
C SER A 17 -10.35 -17.65 44.47
N LEU A 18 -11.50 -18.20 44.10
CA LEU A 18 -11.75 -18.86 42.84
C LEU A 18 -12.92 -18.18 42.10
N MET A 19 -12.85 -16.87 41.92
CA MET A 19 -13.51 -16.29 40.76
C MET A 19 -12.76 -16.79 39.54
N ALA A 20 -13.40 -17.67 38.76
CA ALA A 20 -12.83 -18.18 37.51
C ALA A 20 -12.21 -17.05 36.73
N GLN A 21 -10.96 -17.18 36.30
CA GLN A 21 -10.29 -16.19 35.48
C GLN A 21 -10.82 -16.35 34.04
N VAL A 22 -12.01 -15.76 33.78
CA VAL A 22 -12.72 -15.91 32.51
C VAL A 22 -11.89 -15.42 31.33
N TYR A 23 -11.03 -14.43 31.55
CA TYR A 23 -10.14 -13.95 30.50
C TYR A 23 -9.15 -15.01 29.98
N LEU A 24 -8.87 -16.06 30.72
CA LEU A 24 -8.03 -17.20 30.29
C LEU A 24 -8.83 -18.28 29.56
N ASP A 25 -10.15 -18.30 29.65
CA ASP A 25 -10.99 -19.24 28.91
C ASP A 25 -11.10 -18.81 27.44
N SER A 26 -10.37 -19.50 26.58
CA SER A 26 -10.37 -19.23 25.15
C SER A 26 -11.73 -19.48 24.46
N ASN A 27 -12.65 -20.21 25.09
CA ASN A 27 -14.00 -20.45 24.57
C ASN A 27 -15.01 -19.35 24.97
N ALA A 28 -14.65 -18.51 25.95
CA ALA A 28 -15.50 -17.39 26.35
C ALA A 28 -15.50 -16.29 25.25
N PRO A 29 -16.62 -15.59 25.07
CA PRO A 29 -16.65 -14.44 24.14
C PRO A 29 -15.57 -13.41 24.46
N ILE A 30 -14.94 -12.87 23.43
CA ILE A 30 -13.79 -11.99 23.60
C ILE A 30 -14.07 -10.77 24.48
N ASP A 31 -15.27 -10.18 24.32
CA ASP A 31 -15.66 -8.99 25.11
C ASP A 31 -15.81 -9.34 26.61
N VAL A 32 -16.32 -10.53 26.92
CA VAL A 32 -16.41 -11.01 28.31
C VAL A 32 -14.99 -11.23 28.90
N ARG A 33 -14.07 -11.75 28.11
CA ARG A 33 -12.66 -11.90 28.50
C ARG A 33 -11.99 -10.56 28.75
N VAL A 34 -12.24 -9.58 27.89
CA VAL A 34 -11.72 -8.21 28.00
C VAL A 34 -12.18 -7.56 29.30
N GLU A 35 -13.48 -7.58 29.59
CA GLU A 35 -14.03 -6.98 30.82
C GLU A 35 -13.51 -7.66 32.10
N ASP A 36 -13.40 -8.99 32.09
CA ASP A 36 -12.83 -9.73 33.24
C ASP A 36 -11.34 -9.34 33.46
N ALA A 37 -10.54 -9.29 32.40
CA ALA A 37 -9.15 -8.85 32.51
C ALA A 37 -9.02 -7.41 32.99
N LEU A 38 -9.75 -6.48 32.38
CA LEU A 38 -9.79 -5.07 32.72
C LEU A 38 -10.13 -4.82 34.20
N SER A 39 -11.13 -5.54 34.72
CA SER A 39 -11.57 -5.42 36.10
C SER A 39 -10.50 -5.83 37.13
N ARG A 40 -9.51 -6.61 36.71
CA ARG A 40 -8.41 -7.14 37.55
C ARG A 40 -7.14 -6.30 37.48
N MET A 41 -7.04 -5.35 36.54
CA MET A 41 -5.86 -4.52 36.32
C MET A 41 -5.79 -3.37 37.32
N THR A 42 -4.57 -3.06 37.80
CA THR A 42 -4.30 -1.84 38.55
C THR A 42 -4.22 -0.64 37.59
N LEU A 43 -4.29 0.57 38.14
CA LEU A 43 -4.17 1.81 37.36
C LEU A 43 -2.84 1.85 36.60
N GLU A 44 -1.75 1.44 37.25
CA GLU A 44 -0.40 1.42 36.67
C GLU A 44 -0.31 0.42 35.51
N GLU A 45 -0.92 -0.76 35.66
CA GLU A 45 -0.98 -1.79 34.60
C GLU A 45 -1.80 -1.31 33.40
N LYS A 46 -2.90 -0.58 33.65
CA LYS A 46 -3.74 0.04 32.60
C LYS A 46 -2.97 1.10 31.82
N ILE A 47 -2.21 1.95 32.50
CA ILE A 47 -1.34 2.94 31.85
C ILE A 47 -0.22 2.27 31.07
N ALA A 48 0.45 1.27 31.65
CA ALA A 48 1.58 0.63 31.01
C ALA A 48 1.21 -0.02 29.67
N ILE A 49 0.06 -0.69 29.58
CA ILE A 49 -0.32 -1.48 28.39
C ILE A 49 -0.65 -0.59 27.15
N ILE A 50 -0.95 0.70 27.34
CA ILE A 50 -1.36 1.60 26.26
C ILE A 50 -0.23 2.43 25.65
N HIS A 51 1.02 2.17 26.03
CA HIS A 51 2.19 2.81 25.43
C HIS A 51 3.35 1.81 25.26
N ALA A 52 4.32 2.19 24.45
CA ALA A 52 5.50 1.35 24.17
C ALA A 52 6.37 1.14 25.43
N GLN A 53 7.04 -0.01 25.46
CA GLN A 53 8.14 -0.34 26.35
C GLN A 53 9.46 -0.56 25.60
N SER A 54 9.41 -0.66 24.31
CA SER A 54 10.55 -0.79 23.39
C SER A 54 10.20 -0.16 22.04
N LYS A 55 11.12 -0.17 21.08
CA LYS A 55 10.88 0.40 19.74
C LYS A 55 9.62 -0.15 19.06
N PHE A 56 9.30 -1.44 19.26
CA PHE A 56 8.19 -2.13 18.57
C PHE A 56 7.30 -2.97 19.50
N SER A 57 7.37 -2.79 20.83
CA SER A 57 6.51 -3.54 21.72
C SER A 57 5.85 -2.70 22.81
N SER A 58 4.64 -3.08 23.19
CA SER A 58 4.00 -2.64 24.42
C SER A 58 4.02 -3.76 25.47
N PRO A 59 4.06 -3.45 26.78
CA PRO A 59 4.06 -4.48 27.80
C PRO A 59 2.72 -5.20 27.85
N GLY A 60 2.75 -6.43 28.33
CA GLY A 60 1.56 -7.12 28.80
C GLY A 60 1.27 -6.83 30.26
N VAL A 61 0.48 -7.69 30.87
CA VAL A 61 0.19 -7.67 32.33
C VAL A 61 0.71 -8.96 32.95
N ALA A 62 2.01 -8.99 33.30
CA ALA A 62 2.71 -10.19 33.75
C ALA A 62 2.00 -10.86 34.94
N ARG A 63 1.49 -10.10 35.90
CA ARG A 63 0.74 -10.58 37.07
C ARG A 63 -0.49 -11.40 36.67
N LEU A 64 -1.10 -11.07 35.53
CA LEU A 64 -2.28 -11.76 35.00
C LEU A 64 -1.91 -12.78 33.91
N GLY A 65 -0.63 -12.95 33.59
CA GLY A 65 -0.19 -13.82 32.49
C GLY A 65 -0.62 -13.34 31.10
N ILE A 66 -0.95 -12.05 30.94
CA ILE A 66 -1.28 -11.43 29.67
C ILE A 66 0.01 -10.99 29.00
N PRO A 67 0.34 -11.53 27.79
CA PRO A 67 1.57 -11.17 27.07
C PRO A 67 1.50 -9.77 26.47
N GLY A 68 2.66 -9.19 26.16
CA GLY A 68 2.76 -7.94 25.42
C GLY A 68 2.43 -8.08 23.94
N LEU A 69 2.30 -6.94 23.26
CA LEU A 69 2.18 -6.87 21.81
C LEU A 69 3.54 -6.58 21.18
N TRP A 70 3.82 -7.25 20.07
CA TRP A 70 4.99 -7.03 19.24
C TRP A 70 4.57 -6.64 17.82
N CYS A 71 4.90 -5.43 17.44
CA CYS A 71 4.72 -4.93 16.07
C CYS A 71 5.93 -5.24 15.19
N THR A 72 5.74 -5.21 13.89
CA THR A 72 6.81 -5.23 12.90
C THR A 72 6.45 -4.34 11.72
N ASP A 73 7.41 -3.58 11.23
CA ASP A 73 7.29 -2.92 9.95
C ASP A 73 7.29 -3.92 8.79
N GLY A 74 6.82 -3.44 7.66
CA GLY A 74 6.88 -4.11 6.38
C GLY A 74 5.52 -4.46 5.82
N PRO A 75 4.91 -3.60 4.96
CA PRO A 75 3.70 -3.94 4.23
C PRO A 75 3.96 -5.00 3.14
N HIS A 76 5.22 -5.25 2.78
CA HIS A 76 5.66 -6.21 1.76
C HIS A 76 6.80 -7.13 2.21
N GLY A 77 6.95 -7.35 3.52
CA GLY A 77 7.91 -8.28 4.13
C GLY A 77 8.04 -8.03 5.62
N ILE A 78 8.60 -8.97 6.35
CA ILE A 78 8.81 -8.83 7.80
C ILE A 78 10.18 -8.23 8.03
N ARG A 79 10.21 -6.97 8.49
CA ARG A 79 11.43 -6.22 8.72
C ARG A 79 12.37 -6.94 9.71
N PRO A 80 13.71 -6.76 9.60
CA PRO A 80 14.66 -7.32 10.56
C PRO A 80 14.44 -6.78 11.96
N GLU A 81 14.78 -7.61 12.95
CA GLU A 81 14.75 -7.22 14.36
C GLU A 81 15.73 -6.09 14.64
N VAL A 82 15.30 -5.16 15.46
CA VAL A 82 16.15 -4.09 15.99
C VAL A 82 16.55 -4.42 17.44
N LYS A 83 17.62 -3.84 17.92
CA LYS A 83 17.99 -3.88 19.32
C LYS A 83 16.86 -3.25 20.16
N TRP A 84 16.76 -3.71 21.42
CA TRP A 84 15.62 -3.36 22.29
C TRP A 84 15.32 -1.85 22.33
N ASP A 85 16.35 -1.06 22.52
CA ASP A 85 16.22 0.39 22.75
C ASP A 85 16.94 1.25 21.69
N GLU A 86 17.31 0.65 20.57
CA GLU A 86 17.98 1.31 19.45
C GLU A 86 17.24 1.00 18.14
N TRP A 87 17.56 1.75 17.09
CA TRP A 87 17.04 1.49 15.74
C TRP A 87 17.89 0.51 14.95
N ASP A 88 19.11 0.26 15.39
CA ASP A 88 20.04 -0.63 14.71
C ASP A 88 19.55 -2.08 14.69
N GLN A 89 19.93 -2.78 13.64
CA GLN A 89 19.68 -4.21 13.51
C GLN A 89 20.26 -4.98 14.71
N ALA A 90 19.51 -5.98 15.20
CA ALA A 90 19.94 -6.83 16.30
C ALA A 90 21.14 -7.75 15.96
N GLY A 91 21.41 -7.98 14.68
CA GLY A 91 22.56 -8.77 14.23
C GLY A 91 22.35 -10.27 14.20
N TRP A 92 21.13 -10.76 14.37
CA TRP A 92 20.82 -12.19 14.32
C TRP A 92 20.88 -12.73 12.89
N THR A 93 21.47 -13.89 12.70
CA THR A 93 21.66 -14.51 11.38
C THR A 93 20.35 -15.00 10.75
N ASN A 94 19.38 -15.41 11.58
CA ASN A 94 18.06 -15.90 11.17
C ASN A 94 16.99 -14.82 10.98
N ASP A 95 17.39 -13.59 10.90
CA ASP A 95 16.55 -12.38 10.92
C ASP A 95 16.10 -11.96 9.50
N SER A 96 16.62 -12.59 8.44
CA SER A 96 16.20 -12.36 7.06
C SER A 96 14.79 -12.89 6.76
N CYS A 97 14.09 -12.24 5.81
CA CYS A 97 12.74 -12.59 5.37
C CYS A 97 12.68 -12.90 3.88
N PHE A 98 11.53 -13.35 3.41
CA PHE A 98 11.20 -13.26 1.99
C PHE A 98 10.70 -11.83 1.71
N ALA A 99 11.33 -11.14 0.76
CA ALA A 99 10.84 -9.85 0.30
C ALA A 99 9.78 -10.10 -0.78
N PHE A 100 8.53 -9.79 -0.47
CA PHE A 100 7.43 -9.82 -1.42
C PHE A 100 7.45 -8.58 -2.32
N PRO A 101 6.77 -8.62 -3.49
CA PRO A 101 6.58 -7.42 -4.32
C PRO A 101 5.92 -6.28 -3.54
N ALA A 102 6.29 -5.04 -3.85
CA ALA A 102 5.66 -3.85 -3.27
C ALA A 102 4.16 -3.76 -3.59
N LEU A 103 3.40 -3.01 -2.79
CA LEU A 103 1.93 -3.01 -2.91
C LEU A 103 1.41 -2.42 -4.23
N THR A 104 2.18 -1.56 -4.91
CA THR A 104 1.85 -1.14 -6.28
C THR A 104 1.87 -2.32 -7.26
N CYS A 105 2.83 -3.24 -7.11
CA CYS A 105 2.87 -4.48 -7.91
C CYS A 105 1.68 -5.38 -7.58
N LEU A 106 1.37 -5.56 -6.30
CA LEU A 106 0.19 -6.33 -5.87
C LEU A 106 -1.10 -5.75 -6.47
N ALA A 107 -1.29 -4.44 -6.40
CA ALA A 107 -2.45 -3.76 -6.98
C ALA A 107 -2.50 -3.93 -8.51
N ALA A 108 -1.34 -3.89 -9.19
CA ALA A 108 -1.24 -4.09 -10.64
C ALA A 108 -1.62 -5.51 -11.10
N THR A 109 -1.69 -6.48 -10.20
CA THR A 109 -2.24 -7.81 -10.52
C THR A 109 -3.74 -7.78 -10.80
N TRP A 110 -4.49 -6.85 -10.22
CA TRP A 110 -5.97 -6.82 -10.22
C TRP A 110 -6.56 -8.20 -9.87
N ASN A 111 -5.93 -8.87 -8.91
CA ASN A 111 -6.28 -10.24 -8.51
C ASN A 111 -6.44 -10.33 -6.98
N PRO A 112 -7.69 -10.26 -6.46
CA PRO A 112 -7.96 -10.36 -5.04
C PRO A 112 -7.51 -11.70 -4.41
N GLU A 113 -7.49 -12.80 -5.17
CA GLU A 113 -7.02 -14.10 -4.67
C GLU A 113 -5.52 -14.07 -4.36
N LEU A 114 -4.73 -13.40 -5.22
CA LEU A 114 -3.31 -13.18 -4.95
C LEU A 114 -3.08 -12.24 -3.76
N ALA A 115 -3.93 -11.25 -3.55
CA ALA A 115 -3.84 -10.39 -2.36
C ALA A 115 -4.11 -11.19 -1.07
N GLN A 116 -5.05 -12.13 -1.09
CA GLN A 116 -5.30 -13.02 0.05
C GLN A 116 -4.12 -13.96 0.33
N LEU A 117 -3.58 -14.58 -0.72
CA LEU A 117 -2.40 -15.46 -0.64
C LEU A 117 -1.18 -14.70 -0.12
N TYR A 118 -0.95 -13.49 -0.63
CA TYR A 118 0.10 -12.59 -0.19
C TYR A 118 -0.02 -12.27 1.32
N GLY A 119 -1.20 -11.81 1.74
CA GLY A 119 -1.46 -11.51 3.16
C GLY A 119 -1.23 -12.71 4.06
N ARG A 120 -1.68 -13.90 3.67
CA ARG A 120 -1.46 -15.14 4.41
C ARG A 120 0.03 -15.47 4.53
N SER A 121 0.78 -15.43 3.44
CA SER A 121 2.21 -15.73 3.44
C SER A 121 2.98 -14.77 4.35
N LEU A 122 2.64 -13.49 4.33
CA LEU A 122 3.21 -12.48 5.22
C LEU A 122 2.86 -12.76 6.69
N GLY A 123 1.60 -13.17 6.97
CA GLY A 123 1.16 -13.57 8.30
C GLY A 123 1.91 -14.78 8.85
N GLU A 124 2.21 -15.77 8.02
CA GLU A 124 3.01 -16.94 8.41
C GLU A 124 4.46 -16.56 8.76
N GLU A 125 5.10 -15.62 8.04
CA GLU A 125 6.42 -15.11 8.41
C GLU A 125 6.39 -14.28 9.70
N ALA A 126 5.35 -13.47 9.89
CA ALA A 126 5.16 -12.71 11.13
C ALA A 126 4.98 -13.63 12.34
N LEU A 127 4.21 -14.71 12.21
CA LEU A 127 4.06 -15.74 13.24
C LEU A 127 5.39 -16.40 13.61
N TYR A 128 6.17 -16.81 12.59
CA TYR A 128 7.47 -17.42 12.80
C TYR A 128 8.40 -16.54 13.65
N ARG A 129 8.32 -15.22 13.46
CA ARG A 129 9.06 -14.22 14.25
C ARG A 129 8.38 -13.81 15.55
N GLY A 130 7.27 -14.43 15.94
CA GLY A 130 6.53 -14.09 17.15
C GLY A 130 5.87 -12.71 17.13
N LYS A 131 5.65 -12.14 15.93
CA LYS A 131 4.98 -10.84 15.80
C LYS A 131 3.47 -10.97 15.91
N ASN A 132 2.85 -9.95 16.47
CA ASN A 132 1.40 -9.90 16.71
C ASN A 132 0.70 -8.96 15.75
N VAL A 133 1.40 -7.91 15.31
CA VAL A 133 0.87 -6.83 14.47
C VAL A 133 1.86 -6.54 13.35
N VAL A 134 1.40 -6.63 12.11
CA VAL A 134 2.12 -6.13 10.93
C VAL A 134 1.64 -4.71 10.63
N LEU A 135 2.56 -3.75 10.57
CA LEU A 135 2.29 -2.34 10.29
C LEU A 135 2.06 -2.13 8.78
N GLY A 136 0.93 -2.61 8.34
CA GLY A 136 0.47 -2.62 6.95
C GLY A 136 -0.90 -3.30 6.81
N PRO A 137 -1.53 -3.21 5.63
CA PRO A 137 -1.05 -2.59 4.39
C PRO A 137 -1.19 -1.06 4.38
N GLY A 138 -0.41 -0.39 3.52
CA GLY A 138 -0.59 1.01 3.18
C GLY A 138 -1.67 1.19 2.10
N VAL A 139 -2.60 2.15 2.27
CA VAL A 139 -3.74 2.34 1.36
C VAL A 139 -4.03 3.80 1.00
N ASN A 140 -3.09 4.70 1.26
CA ASN A 140 -3.26 6.09 0.85
C ASN A 140 -3.33 6.21 -0.68
N ILE A 141 -4.15 7.13 -1.15
CA ILE A 141 -4.37 7.32 -2.59
C ILE A 141 -3.16 7.98 -3.26
N TYR A 142 -2.79 7.46 -4.43
CA TYR A 142 -1.80 8.04 -5.32
C TYR A 142 -2.34 9.38 -5.88
N ARG A 143 -2.02 10.49 -5.23
CA ARG A 143 -2.47 11.83 -5.62
C ARG A 143 -1.48 12.54 -6.54
N THR A 144 -0.19 12.30 -6.33
CA THR A 144 0.92 12.88 -7.10
C THR A 144 1.99 11.84 -7.39
N PRO A 145 2.65 11.87 -8.57
CA PRO A 145 3.76 10.98 -8.87
C PRO A 145 5.04 11.32 -8.09
N LEU A 146 5.04 12.40 -7.31
CA LEU A 146 6.21 12.79 -6.53
C LEU A 146 6.23 12.21 -5.11
N ASN A 147 5.11 11.73 -4.58
CA ASN A 147 5.07 11.15 -3.24
C ASN A 147 6.02 9.95 -3.13
N GLY A 148 7.00 10.06 -2.23
CA GLY A 148 8.04 9.05 -2.06
C GLY A 148 7.55 7.69 -1.59
N ARG A 149 6.38 7.59 -0.95
CA ARG A 149 5.81 6.33 -0.43
C ARG A 149 4.75 5.69 -1.32
N ASN A 150 4.53 6.19 -2.53
CA ASN A 150 3.53 5.59 -3.44
C ASN A 150 3.75 4.09 -3.69
N PHE A 151 5.00 3.62 -3.69
CA PHE A 151 5.32 2.20 -3.86
C PHE A 151 4.72 1.30 -2.77
N GLU A 152 4.43 1.84 -1.59
CA GLU A 152 3.80 1.14 -0.47
C GLU A 152 2.26 1.14 -0.53
N TYR A 153 1.66 1.80 -1.53
CA TYR A 153 0.22 2.01 -1.65
C TYR A 153 -0.36 1.28 -2.88
N MET A 154 -1.70 1.28 -3.00
CA MET A 154 -2.41 0.45 -3.98
C MET A 154 -2.96 1.23 -5.19
N GLY A 155 -2.49 2.46 -5.42
CA GLY A 155 -2.81 3.25 -6.61
C GLY A 155 -3.77 4.43 -6.39
N GLU A 156 -4.34 4.94 -7.49
CA GLU A 156 -5.12 6.18 -7.52
C GLU A 156 -6.64 5.96 -7.36
N ASP A 157 -7.10 4.72 -7.49
CA ASP A 157 -8.54 4.42 -7.47
C ASP A 157 -8.99 3.82 -6.15
N PRO A 158 -9.97 4.44 -5.48
CA PRO A 158 -10.47 3.97 -4.18
C PRO A 158 -11.15 2.60 -4.25
N TYR A 159 -11.77 2.22 -5.40
CA TYR A 159 -12.39 0.91 -5.54
C TYR A 159 -11.34 -0.19 -5.70
N LEU A 160 -10.33 0.01 -6.58
CA LEU A 160 -9.24 -0.95 -6.72
C LEU A 160 -8.52 -1.17 -5.39
N SER A 161 -8.17 -0.08 -4.70
CA SER A 161 -7.52 -0.16 -3.38
C SER A 161 -8.38 -0.92 -2.38
N SER A 162 -9.70 -0.68 -2.35
CA SER A 162 -10.66 -1.40 -1.49
C SER A 162 -10.72 -2.89 -1.82
N ALA A 163 -10.81 -3.24 -3.10
CA ALA A 163 -10.90 -4.63 -3.56
C ALA A 163 -9.64 -5.46 -3.27
N MET A 164 -8.47 -4.80 -3.20
CA MET A 164 -7.19 -5.46 -2.93
C MET A 164 -6.85 -5.52 -1.44
N VAL A 165 -7.21 -4.49 -0.65
CA VAL A 165 -6.88 -4.43 0.78
C VAL A 165 -7.69 -5.43 1.60
N VAL A 166 -8.96 -5.66 1.27
CA VAL A 166 -9.85 -6.59 2.01
C VAL A 166 -9.27 -8.01 2.05
N PRO A 167 -8.99 -8.68 0.91
CA PRO A 167 -8.43 -10.02 0.93
C PRO A 167 -7.01 -10.08 1.53
N TYR A 168 -6.18 -9.03 1.36
CA TYR A 168 -4.88 -8.94 2.04
C TYR A 168 -5.05 -9.06 3.56
N ILE A 169 -5.94 -8.25 4.15
CA ILE A 169 -6.23 -8.26 5.60
C ILE A 169 -6.74 -9.62 6.03
N GLN A 170 -7.71 -10.18 5.31
CA GLN A 170 -8.29 -11.49 5.62
C GLN A 170 -7.23 -12.60 5.59
N GLY A 171 -6.34 -12.58 4.59
CA GLY A 171 -5.21 -13.50 4.50
C GLY A 171 -4.28 -13.40 5.71
N LEU A 172 -3.81 -12.20 6.03
CA LEU A 172 -2.91 -11.94 7.15
C LEU A 172 -3.54 -12.36 8.49
N GLN A 173 -4.77 -11.94 8.74
CA GLN A 173 -5.46 -12.19 10.01
C GLN A 173 -5.91 -13.65 10.17
N SER A 174 -6.01 -14.42 9.09
CA SER A 174 -6.24 -15.86 9.15
C SER A 174 -5.14 -16.61 9.92
N CYS A 175 -3.94 -16.02 10.01
CA CYS A 175 -2.82 -16.54 10.78
C CYS A 175 -2.86 -16.14 12.27
N GLY A 176 -3.82 -15.33 12.73
CA GLY A 176 -3.83 -14.78 14.08
C GLY A 176 -2.82 -13.63 14.29
N VAL A 177 -2.48 -12.92 13.24
CA VAL A 177 -1.64 -11.71 13.23
C VAL A 177 -2.50 -10.54 12.76
N ALA A 178 -2.46 -9.42 13.46
CA ALA A 178 -3.25 -8.25 13.11
C ALA A 178 -2.65 -7.49 11.92
N ALA A 179 -3.50 -7.09 10.98
CA ALA A 179 -3.20 -6.02 10.06
C ALA A 179 -3.35 -4.67 10.78
N CYS A 180 -2.38 -3.76 10.59
CA CYS A 180 -2.47 -2.37 11.02
C CYS A 180 -2.51 -1.47 9.79
N VAL A 181 -3.71 -1.19 9.30
CA VAL A 181 -3.92 -0.47 8.03
C VAL A 181 -3.48 0.99 8.17
N LYS A 182 -2.67 1.49 7.23
CA LYS A 182 -2.00 2.78 7.35
C LYS A 182 -2.02 3.60 6.06
N HIS A 183 -1.82 4.91 6.14
CA HIS A 183 -1.78 5.81 7.29
C HIS A 183 -3.08 6.60 7.36
N PHE A 184 -3.84 6.50 8.42
CA PHE A 184 -5.19 7.04 8.55
C PHE A 184 -5.17 8.47 9.13
N ALA A 185 -5.41 9.53 8.33
CA ALA A 185 -5.63 9.54 6.90
C ALA A 185 -4.97 10.79 6.27
N LEU A 186 -5.02 10.87 4.93
CA LEU A 186 -4.57 12.02 4.16
C LEU A 186 -3.05 12.24 4.11
N ASN A 187 -2.24 11.21 4.36
CA ASN A 187 -0.80 11.26 4.15
C ASN A 187 -0.48 10.94 2.67
N ASN A 188 -0.64 11.95 1.79
CA ASN A 188 -0.47 11.82 0.34
C ASN A 188 0.78 12.55 -0.19
N GLN A 189 1.68 12.95 0.71
CA GLN A 189 3.00 13.52 0.45
C GLN A 189 3.93 13.24 1.64
N GLU A 190 5.24 13.18 1.38
CA GLU A 190 6.26 13.00 2.40
C GLU A 190 6.90 14.34 2.82
N GLY A 191 6.92 15.31 1.91
CA GLY A 191 7.38 16.67 2.21
C GLY A 191 6.52 17.30 3.30
N ASN A 192 7.16 17.78 4.39
CA ASN A 192 6.50 18.41 5.55
C ASN A 192 5.42 17.54 6.23
N ARG A 193 5.48 16.20 6.08
CA ARG A 193 4.45 15.28 6.59
C ARG A 193 4.17 15.43 8.09
N HIS A 194 5.15 15.86 8.89
CA HIS A 194 5.02 16.06 10.34
C HIS A 194 4.37 17.39 10.73
N THR A 195 4.17 18.32 9.81
CA THR A 195 3.65 19.66 10.12
C THR A 195 2.48 20.08 9.25
N VAL A 196 2.36 19.50 8.04
CA VAL A 196 1.36 19.90 7.04
C VAL A 196 -0.06 19.66 7.54
N ASN A 197 -0.91 20.69 7.40
CA ASN A 197 -2.35 20.64 7.65
C ASN A 197 -3.12 20.51 6.34
N VAL A 198 -3.90 19.46 6.21
CA VAL A 198 -4.64 19.15 4.98
C VAL A 198 -6.03 19.75 5.04
N THR A 199 -6.38 20.50 4.00
CA THR A 199 -7.75 20.95 3.73
C THR A 199 -8.30 20.16 2.54
N VAL A 200 -9.42 19.46 2.75
CA VAL A 200 -10.09 18.63 1.75
C VAL A 200 -11.61 18.73 1.93
N SER A 201 -12.39 18.67 0.84
CA SER A 201 -13.86 18.62 0.95
C SER A 201 -14.32 17.31 1.58
N ASP A 202 -15.46 17.29 2.26
CA ASP A 202 -16.07 16.04 2.74
C ASP A 202 -16.31 15.07 1.59
N ARG A 203 -16.68 15.61 0.42
CA ARG A 203 -16.91 14.79 -0.75
C ARG A 203 -15.66 14.04 -1.19
N ALA A 204 -14.55 14.74 -1.37
CA ALA A 204 -13.27 14.09 -1.70
C ALA A 204 -12.79 13.17 -0.58
N LEU A 205 -12.99 13.57 0.68
CA LEU A 205 -12.66 12.73 1.84
C LEU A 205 -13.38 11.37 1.76
N TYR A 206 -14.71 11.38 1.55
CA TYR A 206 -15.53 10.15 1.55
C TYR A 206 -15.50 9.38 0.23
N GLU A 207 -15.32 10.05 -0.93
CA GLU A 207 -15.31 9.36 -2.23
C GLU A 207 -13.92 8.89 -2.66
N ILE A 208 -12.83 9.53 -2.18
CA ILE A 208 -11.46 9.28 -2.65
C ILE A 208 -10.55 8.73 -1.55
N TYR A 209 -10.43 9.45 -0.40
CA TYR A 209 -9.37 9.17 0.57
C TYR A 209 -9.73 8.14 1.65
N LEU A 210 -11.00 7.99 1.98
CA LEU A 210 -11.46 7.08 3.03
C LEU A 210 -11.97 5.70 2.56
N PRO A 211 -12.39 5.46 1.31
CA PRO A 211 -13.04 4.20 0.95
C PRO A 211 -12.22 2.95 1.22
N ALA A 212 -10.90 2.96 0.95
CA ALA A 212 -10.03 1.81 1.22
C ALA A 212 -9.93 1.50 2.73
N PHE A 213 -9.88 2.53 3.57
CA PHE A 213 -9.91 2.36 5.04
C PHE A 213 -11.27 1.85 5.52
N ARG A 214 -12.37 2.37 4.95
CA ARG A 214 -13.72 1.88 5.27
C ARG A 214 -13.88 0.41 4.91
N ALA A 215 -13.44 0.02 3.72
CA ALA A 215 -13.46 -1.37 3.28
C ALA A 215 -12.57 -2.27 4.18
N ALA A 216 -11.39 -1.79 4.57
CA ALA A 216 -10.51 -2.48 5.49
C ALA A 216 -11.20 -2.77 6.84
N VAL A 217 -11.96 -1.80 7.37
CA VAL A 217 -12.69 -1.94 8.64
C VAL A 217 -13.94 -2.81 8.48
N GLN A 218 -14.83 -2.46 7.54
CA GLN A 218 -16.18 -3.04 7.47
C GLN A 218 -16.23 -4.38 6.74
N GLU A 219 -15.35 -4.58 5.74
CA GLU A 219 -15.32 -5.78 4.91
C GLU A 219 -14.10 -6.66 5.24
N GLY A 220 -12.93 -6.04 5.43
CA GLY A 220 -11.69 -6.72 5.81
C GLY A 220 -11.64 -7.12 7.28
N ASN A 221 -12.48 -6.52 8.12
CA ASN A 221 -12.51 -6.72 9.57
C ASN A 221 -11.10 -6.50 10.19
N ALA A 222 -10.43 -5.40 9.81
CA ALA A 222 -9.11 -5.04 10.33
C ALA A 222 -9.10 -4.97 11.86
N TRP A 223 -8.02 -5.46 12.49
CA TRP A 223 -7.91 -5.47 13.95
C TRP A 223 -7.17 -4.27 14.52
N SER A 224 -6.42 -3.57 13.68
CA SER A 224 -5.80 -2.30 14.06
C SER A 224 -5.67 -1.34 12.87
N ILE A 225 -5.55 -0.05 13.20
CA ILE A 225 -5.33 1.05 12.26
C ILE A 225 -4.21 1.91 12.81
N MET A 226 -3.33 2.43 11.92
CA MET A 226 -2.30 3.39 12.28
C MET A 226 -2.73 4.80 11.86
N GLY A 227 -2.64 5.76 12.79
CA GLY A 227 -2.81 7.18 12.48
C GLY A 227 -1.71 7.71 11.56
N ALA A 228 -1.94 8.83 10.91
CA ALA A 228 -0.97 9.48 10.03
C ALA A 228 -0.24 10.65 10.74
N TYR A 229 0.87 11.10 10.16
CA TYR A 229 1.66 12.20 10.71
C TYR A 229 1.04 13.58 10.50
N ASN A 230 0.38 13.80 9.36
CA ASN A 230 -0.16 15.10 8.98
C ASN A 230 -1.30 15.56 9.89
N LYS A 231 -1.59 16.84 9.82
CA LYS A 231 -2.79 17.40 10.45
C LYS A 231 -3.98 17.36 9.49
N TYR A 232 -5.16 17.29 10.06
CA TYR A 232 -6.45 17.52 9.42
C TYR A 232 -7.31 18.35 10.35
N LEU A 233 -7.89 19.45 9.86
CA LEU A 233 -8.63 20.43 10.69
C LEU A 233 -7.82 20.94 11.90
N GLY A 234 -6.51 21.11 11.73
CA GLY A 234 -5.61 21.64 12.74
C GLY A 234 -5.14 20.62 13.80
N GLN A 235 -5.67 19.39 13.83
CA GLN A 235 -5.26 18.31 14.74
C GLN A 235 -4.44 17.25 14.02
N TYR A 236 -3.42 16.71 14.64
CA TYR A 236 -2.64 15.60 14.10
C TYR A 236 -3.49 14.33 13.96
N ALA A 237 -3.38 13.65 12.82
CA ALA A 237 -4.22 12.51 12.49
C ALA A 237 -4.15 11.36 13.51
N CYS A 238 -3.01 11.17 14.19
CA CYS A 238 -2.85 10.18 15.27
C CYS A 238 -3.75 10.44 16.49
N HIS A 239 -4.24 11.67 16.68
CA HIS A 239 -5.18 12.04 17.75
C HIS A 239 -6.20 13.08 17.26
N ASN A 240 -6.71 12.86 16.04
CA ASN A 240 -7.70 13.72 15.41
C ASN A 240 -9.12 13.25 15.75
N LYS A 241 -9.88 14.12 16.41
CA LYS A 241 -11.25 13.79 16.86
C LYS A 241 -12.16 13.40 15.69
N ARG A 242 -12.12 14.19 14.59
CA ARG A 242 -12.99 13.92 13.42
C ARG A 242 -12.70 12.57 12.79
N LEU A 243 -11.42 12.22 12.62
CA LEU A 243 -11.03 10.95 12.00
C LEU A 243 -11.28 9.77 12.93
N LEU A 244 -10.80 9.82 14.17
CA LEU A 244 -10.77 8.66 15.05
C LEU A 244 -12.08 8.46 15.85
N VAL A 245 -12.70 9.54 16.34
CA VAL A 245 -13.91 9.44 17.14
C VAL A 245 -15.15 9.46 16.25
N ASP A 246 -15.30 10.51 15.43
CA ASP A 246 -16.56 10.71 14.71
C ASP A 246 -16.69 9.70 13.58
N ILE A 247 -15.67 9.54 12.71
CA ILE A 247 -15.72 8.64 11.55
C ILE A 247 -15.42 7.19 11.95
N LEU A 248 -14.20 6.92 12.48
CA LEU A 248 -13.74 5.55 12.70
C LEU A 248 -14.59 4.82 13.74
N ARG A 249 -14.78 5.42 14.93
CA ARG A 249 -15.57 4.83 16.00
C ARG A 249 -17.07 5.05 15.79
N GLY A 250 -17.48 6.29 15.45
CA GLY A 250 -18.89 6.67 15.35
C GLY A 250 -19.57 6.09 14.12
N GLU A 251 -19.08 6.41 12.92
CA GLU A 251 -19.75 6.00 11.67
C GLU A 251 -19.45 4.54 11.30
N TRP A 252 -18.19 4.08 11.47
CA TRP A 252 -17.77 2.75 11.02
C TRP A 252 -17.82 1.68 12.12
N GLN A 253 -18.02 2.08 13.39
CA GLN A 253 -18.09 1.19 14.55
C GLN A 253 -16.86 0.28 14.68
N PHE A 254 -15.66 0.84 14.44
CA PHE A 254 -14.41 0.08 14.49
C PHE A 254 -14.12 -0.43 15.92
N PRO A 255 -14.02 -1.76 16.14
CA PRO A 255 -13.81 -2.33 17.46
C PRO A 255 -12.34 -2.50 17.83
N GLY A 256 -11.43 -2.38 16.86
CA GLY A 256 -10.01 -2.67 17.03
C GLY A 256 -9.19 -1.53 17.65
N ALA A 257 -7.87 -1.69 17.71
CA ALA A 257 -6.96 -0.70 18.30
C ALA A 257 -6.48 0.34 17.28
N VAL A 258 -6.43 1.60 17.69
CA VAL A 258 -5.75 2.68 16.97
C VAL A 258 -4.33 2.82 17.52
N ILE A 259 -3.34 2.64 16.64
CA ILE A 259 -1.91 2.74 16.95
C ILE A 259 -1.39 4.07 16.37
N SER A 260 -0.57 4.81 17.12
CA SER A 260 0.11 5.99 16.57
C SER A 260 1.16 5.57 15.54
N ASP A 261 1.41 6.42 14.55
CA ASP A 261 2.68 6.34 13.84
C ASP A 261 3.82 6.80 14.77
N TRP A 262 5.07 6.37 14.49
CA TRP A 262 6.24 6.63 15.33
C TRP A 262 6.61 8.12 15.33
N GLY A 263 6.37 8.78 16.46
CA GLY A 263 6.49 10.24 16.59
C GLY A 263 5.24 11.02 16.21
N GLY A 264 4.11 10.36 15.96
CA GLY A 264 2.85 11.00 15.56
C GLY A 264 2.00 11.53 16.73
N THR A 265 2.34 11.20 17.99
CA THR A 265 1.63 11.68 19.16
C THR A 265 2.33 12.92 19.72
N LEU A 266 1.62 14.05 19.83
CA LEU A 266 2.18 15.35 20.19
C LEU A 266 1.36 16.12 21.26
N SER A 267 0.31 15.52 21.82
CA SER A 267 -0.55 16.12 22.84
C SER A 267 -1.14 15.05 23.77
N THR A 268 -0.89 15.17 25.08
CA THR A 268 -1.50 14.29 26.08
C THR A 268 -3.03 14.45 26.10
N ASP A 269 -3.54 15.68 26.08
CA ASP A 269 -4.99 15.93 26.20
C ASP A 269 -5.76 15.40 25.00
N GLU A 270 -5.27 15.64 23.78
CA GLU A 270 -5.88 15.11 22.57
C GLU A 270 -5.72 13.58 22.47
N ALA A 271 -4.57 13.02 22.83
CA ALA A 271 -4.37 11.58 22.85
C ALA A 271 -5.28 10.86 23.85
N ILE A 272 -5.59 11.49 24.99
CA ILE A 272 -6.56 10.98 25.97
C ILE A 272 -7.96 10.92 25.35
N SER A 273 -8.44 12.03 24.76
CA SER A 273 -9.86 12.23 24.45
C SER A 273 -10.26 11.90 23.01
N ASN A 274 -9.30 11.83 22.09
CA ASN A 274 -9.58 11.76 20.65
C ASN A 274 -9.33 10.39 20.02
N GLY A 275 -9.37 9.29 20.78
CA GLY A 275 -9.50 7.94 20.21
C GLY A 275 -8.20 7.22 19.86
N LEU A 276 -7.01 7.76 20.18
CA LEU A 276 -5.75 7.00 20.14
C LEU A 276 -5.73 5.95 21.25
N ASP A 277 -5.37 4.70 20.96
CA ASP A 277 -5.34 3.62 21.97
C ASP A 277 -3.93 3.24 22.40
N LEU A 278 -2.99 3.15 21.46
CA LEU A 278 -1.63 2.68 21.68
C LEU A 278 -0.62 3.67 21.14
N GLU A 279 0.26 4.17 22.00
CA GLU A 279 1.30 5.14 21.64
C GLU A 279 2.65 4.48 21.44
N PHE A 280 3.27 4.71 20.26
CA PHE A 280 4.59 4.23 19.90
C PHE A 280 5.50 5.35 19.41
N GLY A 281 6.80 5.22 19.64
CA GLY A 281 7.86 6.00 19.01
C GLY A 281 7.92 7.49 19.34
N SER A 282 7.25 7.98 20.41
CA SER A 282 7.20 9.40 20.72
C SER A 282 8.56 9.99 21.12
N TRP A 283 8.82 11.22 20.63
CA TRP A 283 10.00 12.02 20.95
C TRP A 283 9.66 12.98 22.09
N THR A 284 9.88 12.57 23.32
CA THR A 284 9.54 13.35 24.50
C THR A 284 10.77 13.72 25.35
N ASN A 285 10.69 14.82 26.11
CA ASN A 285 11.75 15.29 27.02
C ASN A 285 13.14 15.43 26.39
N GLY A 286 13.21 15.90 25.15
CA GLY A 286 14.47 16.07 24.44
C GLY A 286 15.08 14.77 23.92
N LEU A 287 14.34 13.66 23.92
CA LEU A 287 14.75 12.44 23.25
C LEU A 287 14.90 12.69 21.75
N THR A 288 15.92 12.10 21.18
CA THR A 288 16.21 12.14 19.75
C THR A 288 16.31 10.74 19.19
N GLU A 289 16.19 10.64 17.87
CA GLU A 289 16.38 9.38 17.18
C GLU A 289 17.73 8.75 17.52
N GLY A 290 17.76 7.43 17.69
CA GLY A 290 18.97 6.67 17.98
C GLY A 290 19.42 6.65 19.43
N VAL A 291 18.73 7.34 20.33
CA VAL A 291 19.01 7.26 21.77
C VAL A 291 17.93 6.46 22.51
N SER A 292 18.26 6.03 23.74
CA SER A 292 17.33 5.34 24.61
C SER A 292 16.14 6.21 24.95
N ASN A 293 14.93 5.67 24.82
CA ASN A 293 13.71 6.40 25.09
C ASN A 293 13.29 6.30 26.56
N SER A 294 12.81 7.41 27.12
CA SER A 294 12.09 7.41 28.40
C SER A 294 10.62 7.09 28.15
N TYR A 295 10.29 5.80 27.94
CA TYR A 295 8.93 5.35 27.65
C TYR A 295 7.91 5.85 28.68
N ASP A 296 8.30 5.96 29.97
CA ASP A 296 7.48 6.54 31.01
C ASP A 296 7.09 8.02 30.78
N MET A 297 7.79 8.71 29.90
CA MET A 297 7.52 10.12 29.58
C MET A 297 6.68 10.29 28.32
N TYR A 298 6.23 9.23 27.68
CA TYR A 298 5.29 9.29 26.58
C TYR A 298 3.98 9.98 27.00
N TYR A 299 3.25 10.53 26.05
CA TYR A 299 2.04 11.33 26.30
C TYR A 299 0.95 10.56 27.03
N LEU A 300 0.78 9.26 26.70
CA LEU A 300 -0.16 8.35 27.39
C LEU A 300 0.45 7.61 28.59
N ALA A 301 1.70 7.88 28.96
CA ALA A 301 2.38 7.28 30.11
C ALA A 301 2.21 8.12 31.39
N GLN A 302 3.31 8.53 32.07
CA GLN A 302 3.28 9.32 33.29
C GLN A 302 2.55 10.67 33.17
N PRO A 303 2.57 11.39 32.02
CA PRO A 303 1.73 12.58 31.87
C PRO A 303 0.25 12.29 32.07
N TYR A 304 -0.27 11.20 31.48
CA TYR A 304 -1.67 10.79 31.65
C TYR A 304 -1.95 10.31 33.09
N LEU A 305 -1.07 9.47 33.66
CA LEU A 305 -1.22 9.01 35.04
C LEU A 305 -1.29 10.16 36.04
N ARG A 306 -0.48 11.22 35.87
CA ARG A 306 -0.54 12.43 36.75
C ARG A 306 -1.88 13.13 36.67
N LYS A 307 -2.47 13.27 35.46
CA LYS A 307 -3.80 13.89 35.30
C LYS A 307 -4.92 13.07 35.96
N ILE A 308 -4.85 11.74 35.91
CA ILE A 308 -5.81 10.88 36.64
C ILE A 308 -5.63 11.05 38.15
N ARG A 309 -4.40 10.99 38.65
CA ARG A 309 -4.11 11.11 40.11
C ARG A 309 -4.44 12.46 40.70
N SER A 310 -4.33 13.52 39.89
CA SER A 310 -4.76 14.88 40.31
C SER A 310 -6.28 15.07 40.26
N GLY A 311 -7.03 14.16 39.67
CA GLY A 311 -8.47 14.28 39.45
C GLY A 311 -8.84 15.25 38.29
N GLU A 312 -7.87 15.64 37.46
CA GLU A 312 -8.11 16.45 36.24
C GLU A 312 -8.91 15.71 35.20
N VAL A 313 -8.64 14.39 35.05
CA VAL A 313 -9.38 13.49 34.13
C VAL A 313 -9.81 12.23 34.86
N GLY A 314 -10.90 11.61 34.39
CA GLY A 314 -11.37 10.29 34.86
C GLY A 314 -10.63 9.11 34.23
N THR A 315 -11.08 7.90 34.56
CA THR A 315 -10.50 6.64 34.05
C THR A 315 -11.27 6.05 32.88
N ASP A 316 -12.42 6.60 32.49
CA ASP A 316 -13.29 6.01 31.47
C ASP A 316 -12.57 5.87 30.10
N GLU A 317 -11.86 6.92 29.70
CA GLU A 317 -11.08 6.90 28.45
C GLU A 317 -9.87 5.95 28.55
N LEU A 318 -9.24 5.82 29.71
CA LEU A 318 -8.20 4.83 29.94
C LEU A 318 -8.75 3.42 29.79
N ASP A 319 -9.89 3.14 30.40
CA ASP A 319 -10.55 1.83 30.32
C ASP A 319 -10.94 1.48 28.88
N ASN A 320 -11.39 2.46 28.08
CA ASN A 320 -11.67 2.27 26.66
C ASN A 320 -10.42 1.88 25.86
N LYS A 321 -9.31 2.58 26.06
CA LYS A 321 -8.02 2.27 25.40
C LYS A 321 -7.53 0.88 25.79
N VAL A 322 -7.62 0.53 27.07
CA VAL A 322 -7.22 -0.80 27.57
C VAL A 322 -8.12 -1.90 27.00
N ARG A 323 -9.43 -1.67 26.84
CA ARG A 323 -10.33 -2.62 26.15
C ARG A 323 -9.84 -2.94 24.75
N HIS A 324 -9.50 -1.93 23.95
CA HIS A 324 -9.02 -2.12 22.58
C HIS A 324 -7.65 -2.84 22.55
N ALA A 325 -6.73 -2.50 23.46
CA ALA A 325 -5.45 -3.18 23.59
C ALA A 325 -5.62 -4.66 23.98
N LEU A 326 -6.45 -4.95 24.98
CA LEU A 326 -6.77 -6.33 25.40
C LEU A 326 -7.49 -7.11 24.30
N TRP A 327 -8.44 -6.48 23.60
CA TRP A 327 -9.14 -7.09 22.48
C TRP A 327 -8.16 -7.53 21.38
N LEU A 328 -7.16 -6.69 21.07
CA LEU A 328 -6.11 -7.01 20.11
C LEU A 328 -5.21 -8.15 20.61
N ILE A 329 -4.80 -8.13 21.88
CA ILE A 329 -3.99 -9.19 22.50
C ILE A 329 -4.72 -10.54 22.47
N PHE A 330 -6.02 -10.56 22.79
CA PHE A 330 -6.78 -11.80 22.82
C PHE A 330 -7.02 -12.41 21.42
N ARG A 331 -7.04 -11.57 20.38
CA ARG A 331 -7.10 -12.03 18.98
C ARG A 331 -5.76 -12.49 18.43
N THR A 332 -4.67 -12.02 19.00
CA THR A 332 -3.31 -12.29 18.50
C THR A 332 -2.54 -13.20 19.47
N SER A 333 -1.85 -12.63 20.45
CA SER A 333 -0.95 -13.37 21.37
C SER A 333 -1.65 -14.45 22.19
N MET A 334 -2.90 -14.24 22.57
CA MET A 334 -3.73 -15.17 23.34
C MET A 334 -4.77 -15.92 22.50
N ASN A 335 -4.60 -15.97 21.19
CA ASN A 335 -5.40 -16.78 20.28
C ASN A 335 -4.93 -18.25 20.36
N PRO A 336 -5.77 -19.19 20.81
CA PRO A 336 -5.38 -20.59 20.97
C PRO A 336 -5.16 -21.30 19.62
N ASN A 337 -5.71 -20.77 18.54
CA ASN A 337 -5.59 -21.34 17.19
C ASN A 337 -4.39 -20.79 16.42
N ARG A 338 -3.56 -19.97 17.06
CA ARG A 338 -2.35 -19.40 16.47
C ARG A 338 -1.30 -20.49 16.27
N GLY A 339 -0.88 -20.68 15.00
CA GLY A 339 0.19 -21.61 14.63
C GLY A 339 1.59 -21.06 14.92
N PHE A 340 2.61 -21.74 14.35
CA PHE A 340 4.01 -21.34 14.49
C PHE A 340 4.52 -20.54 13.29
N GLY A 341 3.81 -20.57 12.16
CA GLY A 341 4.22 -19.95 10.92
C GLY A 341 5.42 -20.64 10.25
N SER A 342 5.91 -20.02 9.20
CA SER A 342 7.11 -20.43 8.46
C SER A 342 7.82 -19.21 7.89
N MET A 343 9.11 -19.34 7.57
CA MET A 343 9.94 -18.27 7.04
C MET A 343 10.51 -18.69 5.69
N CYS A 344 10.37 -17.83 4.67
CA CYS A 344 10.98 -18.05 3.36
C CYS A 344 10.69 -19.46 2.78
N SER A 345 9.47 -19.97 2.98
CA SER A 345 9.07 -21.29 2.50
C SER A 345 8.92 -21.31 0.98
N GLU A 346 8.94 -22.50 0.36
CA GLU A 346 8.65 -22.65 -1.08
C GLU A 346 7.28 -22.06 -1.45
N ALA A 347 6.29 -22.16 -0.55
CA ALA A 347 4.97 -21.57 -0.76
C ALA A 347 5.02 -20.03 -0.76
N HIS A 348 5.84 -19.41 0.10
CA HIS A 348 6.03 -17.95 0.11
C HIS A 348 6.74 -17.48 -1.14
N ILE A 349 7.78 -18.22 -1.60
CA ILE A 349 8.50 -17.95 -2.84
C ILE A 349 7.52 -18.01 -4.03
N ALA A 350 6.72 -19.08 -4.11
CA ALA A 350 5.72 -19.23 -5.16
C ALA A 350 4.65 -18.13 -5.14
N ALA A 351 4.19 -17.71 -3.95
CA ALA A 351 3.23 -16.63 -3.79
C ALA A 351 3.82 -15.28 -4.26
N GLY A 352 5.03 -14.95 -3.83
CA GLY A 352 5.72 -13.72 -4.26
C GLY A 352 5.99 -13.72 -5.76
N ARG A 353 6.42 -14.85 -6.33
CA ARG A 353 6.63 -15.01 -7.76
C ARG A 353 5.33 -14.81 -8.55
N ALA A 354 4.23 -15.43 -8.14
CA ALA A 354 2.94 -15.28 -8.81
C ALA A 354 2.44 -13.82 -8.81
N VAL A 355 2.68 -13.09 -7.72
CA VAL A 355 2.34 -11.65 -7.67
C VAL A 355 3.24 -10.85 -8.61
N ALA A 356 4.54 -11.11 -8.66
CA ALA A 356 5.47 -10.42 -9.55
C ALA A 356 5.12 -10.69 -11.03
N ASP A 357 4.86 -11.94 -11.39
CA ASP A 357 4.51 -12.38 -12.75
C ASP A 357 3.19 -11.76 -13.24
N GLU A 358 2.17 -11.69 -12.38
CA GLU A 358 0.87 -11.08 -12.74
C GLU A 358 0.85 -9.55 -12.59
N GLY A 359 1.80 -8.98 -11.86
CA GLY A 359 1.85 -7.54 -11.58
C GLY A 359 2.68 -6.75 -12.61
N ILE A 360 3.70 -7.35 -13.24
CA ILE A 360 4.47 -6.69 -14.30
C ILE A 360 3.54 -6.30 -15.45
N VAL A 361 3.62 -5.03 -15.88
CA VAL A 361 2.75 -4.48 -16.92
C VAL A 361 3.52 -4.27 -18.22
N LEU A 362 3.06 -4.90 -19.30
CA LEU A 362 3.53 -4.63 -20.66
C LEU A 362 2.87 -3.34 -21.17
N LEU A 363 3.65 -2.27 -21.30
CA LEU A 363 3.14 -0.96 -21.74
C LEU A 363 3.28 -0.72 -23.25
N LYS A 364 4.31 -1.31 -23.88
CA LYS A 364 4.53 -1.23 -25.32
C LYS A 364 5.18 -2.50 -25.82
N ASN A 365 4.75 -2.96 -27.03
CA ASN A 365 5.39 -4.06 -27.75
C ASN A 365 5.20 -3.92 -29.26
N ASP A 366 6.22 -3.43 -29.94
CA ASP A 366 6.27 -3.34 -31.39
C ASP A 366 6.88 -4.63 -31.99
N ASN A 367 6.33 -5.78 -31.59
CA ASN A 367 6.72 -7.13 -31.99
C ASN A 367 8.18 -7.50 -31.63
N VAL A 368 8.76 -6.92 -30.60
CA VAL A 368 10.10 -7.28 -30.09
C VAL A 368 10.02 -8.36 -29.02
N LEU A 369 8.91 -8.44 -28.30
CA LEU A 369 8.65 -9.42 -27.24
C LEU A 369 7.58 -10.43 -27.67
N PRO A 370 7.65 -11.69 -27.19
CA PRO A 370 8.68 -12.25 -26.33
C PRO A 370 10.00 -12.50 -27.10
N LEU A 371 11.11 -12.47 -26.35
CA LEU A 371 12.46 -12.72 -26.87
C LEU A 371 12.69 -14.20 -27.16
N SER A 372 13.56 -14.50 -28.13
CA SER A 372 14.13 -15.82 -28.31
C SER A 372 15.45 -15.95 -27.54
N ALA A 373 15.67 -17.07 -26.87
CA ALA A 373 16.84 -17.31 -26.02
C ALA A 373 18.16 -17.46 -26.80
N ASP A 374 18.11 -17.64 -28.13
CA ASP A 374 19.28 -17.74 -29.01
C ASP A 374 19.87 -16.40 -29.46
N LYS A 375 19.29 -15.28 -28.98
CA LYS A 375 19.74 -13.93 -29.29
C LYS A 375 20.94 -13.52 -28.44
N ASN A 376 21.83 -12.71 -29.05
CA ASN A 376 22.88 -12.00 -28.29
C ASN A 376 22.25 -10.77 -27.62
N ILE A 377 22.12 -10.85 -26.31
CA ILE A 377 21.42 -9.86 -25.49
C ILE A 377 22.44 -8.95 -24.81
N LEU A 378 22.30 -7.65 -24.97
CA LEU A 378 22.97 -6.68 -24.14
C LEU A 378 22.03 -6.17 -23.06
N VAL A 379 22.39 -6.36 -21.79
CA VAL A 379 21.72 -5.75 -20.65
C VAL A 379 22.46 -4.48 -20.24
N VAL A 380 21.74 -3.36 -20.10
CA VAL A 380 22.30 -2.06 -19.75
C VAL A 380 21.55 -1.46 -18.56
N GLY A 381 22.26 -0.94 -17.59
CA GLY A 381 21.68 -0.16 -16.51
C GLY A 381 22.07 -0.65 -15.11
N GLU A 382 22.18 0.27 -14.15
CA GLU A 382 22.51 -0.06 -12.77
C GLU A 382 21.46 -0.94 -12.12
N ASN A 383 20.17 -0.66 -12.36
CA ASN A 383 19.08 -1.42 -11.77
C ASN A 383 19.06 -2.89 -12.21
N ALA A 384 19.84 -3.26 -13.25
CA ALA A 384 20.03 -4.65 -13.63
C ALA A 384 20.75 -5.49 -12.57
N ILE A 385 21.57 -4.85 -11.74
CA ILE A 385 22.42 -5.51 -10.72
C ILE A 385 22.16 -5.03 -9.29
N LYS A 386 21.50 -3.88 -9.11
CA LYS A 386 21.25 -3.27 -7.80
C LYS A 386 20.18 -4.05 -7.04
N GLN A 387 20.47 -4.35 -5.78
CA GLN A 387 19.47 -4.89 -4.85
C GLN A 387 18.55 -3.77 -4.35
N MET A 388 17.24 -4.03 -4.34
CA MET A 388 16.20 -3.03 -4.08
C MET A 388 15.38 -3.29 -2.81
N THR A 389 15.69 -4.33 -2.04
CA THR A 389 14.91 -4.67 -0.83
C THR A 389 15.30 -3.83 0.37
N VAL A 390 16.55 -3.36 0.43
CA VAL A 390 17.06 -2.45 1.47
C VAL A 390 16.89 -1.00 1.03
N GLY A 391 16.51 -0.13 1.97
CA GLY A 391 16.24 1.29 1.73
C GLY A 391 14.74 1.59 1.59
N GLY A 392 14.40 2.82 1.29
CA GLY A 392 13.02 3.28 1.16
C GLY A 392 12.31 3.57 2.47
N GLY A 393 12.99 3.58 3.62
CA GLY A 393 12.44 3.91 4.93
C GLY A 393 11.99 2.71 5.75
N SER A 394 10.90 2.85 6.53
CA SER A 394 10.38 1.83 7.44
C SER A 394 10.02 0.50 6.74
N SER A 395 9.73 0.53 5.46
CA SER A 395 9.48 -0.67 4.63
C SER A 395 10.74 -1.40 4.18
N SER A 396 11.94 -0.95 4.58
CA SER A 396 13.21 -1.61 4.27
C SER A 396 13.27 -3.03 4.82
N LEU A 397 13.74 -3.99 4.02
CA LEU A 397 13.78 -5.40 4.34
C LEU A 397 15.21 -5.95 4.30
N LYS A 398 15.48 -6.96 5.12
CA LYS A 398 16.65 -7.82 4.99
C LYS A 398 16.21 -9.12 4.33
N ALA A 399 16.20 -9.13 3.00
CA ALA A 399 15.84 -10.32 2.25
C ALA A 399 16.87 -11.45 2.44
N LYS A 400 16.41 -12.68 2.48
CA LYS A 400 17.29 -13.85 2.51
C LYS A 400 18.11 -13.96 1.22
N TYR A 401 17.52 -13.56 0.11
CA TYR A 401 18.17 -13.44 -1.19
C TYR A 401 17.36 -12.46 -2.06
N GLU A 402 17.98 -11.98 -3.10
CA GLU A 402 17.35 -11.17 -4.15
C GLU A 402 17.96 -11.53 -5.49
N ILE A 403 17.14 -12.03 -6.41
CA ILE A 403 17.55 -12.34 -7.78
C ILE A 403 17.50 -11.04 -8.59
N SER A 404 18.66 -10.55 -9.01
CA SER A 404 18.72 -9.35 -9.84
C SER A 404 18.18 -9.58 -11.26
N PRO A 405 17.70 -8.54 -11.96
CA PRO A 405 17.28 -8.64 -13.35
C PRO A 405 18.33 -9.29 -14.26
N LEU A 406 19.59 -8.91 -14.13
CA LEU A 406 20.70 -9.49 -14.90
C LEU A 406 20.85 -10.99 -14.61
N GLN A 407 20.77 -11.39 -13.34
CA GLN A 407 20.85 -12.81 -12.97
C GLN A 407 19.72 -13.61 -13.61
N GLY A 408 18.45 -13.19 -13.47
CA GLY A 408 17.30 -13.89 -14.04
C GLY A 408 17.35 -13.99 -15.57
N ILE A 409 17.75 -12.92 -16.24
CA ILE A 409 17.92 -12.91 -17.70
C ILE A 409 19.05 -13.88 -18.10
N THR A 410 20.17 -13.88 -17.38
CA THR A 410 21.32 -14.75 -17.67
C THR A 410 20.98 -16.22 -17.42
N GLU A 411 20.30 -16.56 -16.36
CA GLU A 411 19.85 -17.93 -16.06
C GLU A 411 18.89 -18.45 -17.13
N ARG A 412 18.02 -17.58 -17.68
CA ARG A 412 17.03 -17.97 -18.69
C ARG A 412 17.62 -18.07 -20.11
N ALA A 413 18.49 -17.16 -20.51
CA ALA A 413 19.07 -17.11 -21.86
C ALA A 413 20.36 -17.94 -22.02
N GLY A 414 21.09 -18.16 -20.91
CA GLY A 414 22.45 -18.72 -20.91
C GLY A 414 23.52 -17.62 -20.90
N ALA A 415 24.57 -17.84 -20.13
CA ALA A 415 25.64 -16.86 -19.92
C ALA A 415 26.38 -16.45 -21.21
N ASP A 416 26.47 -17.37 -22.18
CA ASP A 416 27.14 -17.11 -23.46
C ASP A 416 26.36 -16.13 -24.37
N HIS A 417 25.07 -15.92 -24.07
CA HIS A 417 24.19 -15.04 -24.84
C HIS A 417 23.96 -13.67 -24.18
N VAL A 418 24.46 -13.45 -22.95
CA VAL A 418 24.19 -12.22 -22.21
C VAL A 418 25.47 -11.47 -21.91
N ARG A 419 25.53 -10.21 -22.34
CA ARG A 419 26.57 -9.25 -21.97
C ARG A 419 25.94 -8.13 -21.14
N TYR A 420 26.66 -7.64 -20.14
CA TYR A 420 26.25 -6.52 -19.29
C TYR A 420 27.17 -5.31 -19.44
N VAL A 421 26.58 -4.10 -19.45
CA VAL A 421 27.25 -2.80 -19.40
C VAL A 421 26.53 -1.88 -18.43
N ARG A 422 27.27 -1.12 -17.63
CA ARG A 422 26.72 -0.28 -16.56
C ARG A 422 25.73 0.79 -17.06
N GLY A 423 26.11 1.60 -18.05
CA GLY A 423 25.31 2.65 -18.67
C GLY A 423 25.10 3.92 -17.85
N TYR A 424 24.78 3.81 -16.58
CA TYR A 424 24.66 4.94 -15.65
C TYR A 424 25.04 4.52 -14.23
N VAL A 425 25.32 5.51 -13.37
CA VAL A 425 25.58 5.33 -11.93
C VAL A 425 24.51 6.06 -11.14
N GLY A 426 23.87 5.35 -10.25
CA GLY A 426 22.87 5.87 -9.31
C GLY A 426 23.47 6.19 -7.94
N ASP A 427 22.62 6.49 -6.97
CA ASP A 427 23.01 6.69 -5.60
C ASP A 427 23.53 5.39 -4.98
N VAL A 428 24.59 5.51 -4.18
CA VAL A 428 25.26 4.38 -3.53
C VAL A 428 24.40 3.72 -2.45
N GLY A 429 23.16 4.18 -2.22
CA GLY A 429 22.24 3.70 -1.20
C GLY A 429 22.05 2.18 -1.21
N GLY A 430 21.54 1.65 -0.16
CA GLY A 430 21.36 0.23 0.13
C GLY A 430 21.65 -0.05 1.59
N GLU A 431 21.47 0.98 2.43
CA GLU A 431 21.55 0.88 3.88
C GLU A 431 20.31 1.53 4.52
N TYR A 432 19.82 0.88 5.59
CA TYR A 432 18.80 1.44 6.45
C TYR A 432 18.91 0.84 7.85
N ASN A 433 19.11 1.68 8.87
CA ASN A 433 19.23 1.28 10.29
C ASN A 433 20.16 0.08 10.50
N GLY A 434 21.39 0.17 9.95
CA GLY A 434 22.41 -0.88 10.09
C GLY A 434 22.20 -2.12 9.22
N VAL A 435 21.14 -2.16 8.40
CA VAL A 435 20.97 -3.19 7.36
C VAL A 435 21.55 -2.68 6.07
N THR A 436 22.45 -3.44 5.46
CA THR A 436 23.09 -3.09 4.19
C THR A 436 23.00 -4.24 3.20
N THR A 437 22.96 -3.91 1.91
CA THR A 437 23.06 -4.91 0.83
C THR A 437 24.47 -5.50 0.72
N GLY A 438 25.48 -4.79 1.23
CA GLY A 438 26.89 -5.15 1.05
C GLY A 438 27.41 -4.98 -0.38
N GLN A 439 26.60 -4.41 -1.30
CA GLN A 439 27.03 -4.14 -2.67
C GLN A 439 27.92 -2.87 -2.73
N ASP A 440 29.06 -2.98 -3.37
CA ASP A 440 29.84 -1.82 -3.81
C ASP A 440 29.50 -1.53 -5.27
N LEU A 441 28.72 -0.49 -5.50
CA LEU A 441 28.31 -0.03 -6.83
C LEU A 441 29.09 1.21 -7.27
N THR A 442 30.19 1.55 -6.61
CA THR A 442 31.03 2.71 -6.95
C THR A 442 31.57 2.58 -8.38
N ASP A 443 31.44 3.63 -9.17
CA ASP A 443 31.97 3.74 -10.52
C ASP A 443 32.43 5.18 -10.74
N HIS A 444 33.65 5.36 -11.21
CA HIS A 444 34.30 6.68 -11.38
C HIS A 444 34.26 7.17 -12.83
N ARG A 445 33.68 6.41 -13.75
CA ARG A 445 33.53 6.85 -15.15
C ARG A 445 32.55 8.00 -15.25
N SER A 446 32.80 8.92 -16.18
CA SER A 446 31.85 10.00 -16.45
C SER A 446 30.55 9.45 -17.12
N THR A 447 29.46 10.20 -17.01
CA THR A 447 28.20 9.88 -17.71
C THR A 447 28.42 9.67 -19.21
N GLU A 448 29.24 10.51 -19.85
CA GLU A 448 29.59 10.41 -21.27
C GLU A 448 30.30 9.09 -21.58
N GLN A 449 31.33 8.72 -20.77
CA GLN A 449 32.04 7.45 -20.94
C GLN A 449 31.10 6.23 -20.82
N LEU A 450 30.18 6.26 -19.87
CA LEU A 450 29.21 5.19 -19.67
C LEU A 450 28.22 5.07 -20.83
N ILE A 451 27.74 6.20 -21.37
CA ILE A 451 26.84 6.22 -22.54
C ILE A 451 27.57 5.74 -23.80
N ASP A 452 28.84 6.19 -24.02
CA ASP A 452 29.64 5.78 -25.18
C ASP A 452 29.93 4.26 -25.16
N GLU A 453 30.30 3.71 -24.01
CA GLU A 453 30.50 2.26 -23.84
C GLU A 453 29.21 1.48 -24.14
N ALA A 454 28.09 1.91 -23.55
CA ALA A 454 26.79 1.25 -23.72
C ALA A 454 26.33 1.30 -25.18
N THR A 455 26.48 2.43 -25.86
CA THR A 455 26.09 2.57 -27.27
C THR A 455 27.00 1.80 -28.23
N ALA A 456 28.31 1.71 -27.93
CA ALA A 456 29.22 0.86 -28.69
C ALA A 456 28.82 -0.62 -28.58
N ALA A 457 28.56 -1.11 -27.37
CA ALA A 457 28.11 -2.48 -27.15
C ALA A 457 26.73 -2.76 -27.79
N ALA A 458 25.83 -1.78 -27.78
CA ALA A 458 24.48 -1.92 -28.34
C ALA A 458 24.48 -2.20 -29.86
N ARG A 459 25.47 -1.70 -30.59
CA ARG A 459 25.60 -1.96 -32.04
C ARG A 459 25.95 -3.40 -32.38
N GLU A 460 26.50 -4.14 -31.43
CA GLU A 460 26.95 -5.52 -31.61
C GLU A 460 25.89 -6.55 -31.18
N ALA A 461 24.85 -6.14 -30.46
CA ALA A 461 23.80 -7.00 -29.91
C ALA A 461 22.62 -7.17 -30.87
N ASP A 462 21.96 -8.34 -30.81
CA ASP A 462 20.69 -8.57 -31.52
C ASP A 462 19.54 -7.79 -30.88
N VAL A 463 19.59 -7.66 -29.54
CA VAL A 463 18.60 -6.95 -28.74
C VAL A 463 19.27 -6.27 -27.54
N VAL A 464 18.79 -5.10 -27.17
CA VAL A 464 19.23 -4.36 -26.00
C VAL A 464 18.09 -4.33 -24.99
N ILE A 465 18.38 -4.72 -23.75
CA ILE A 465 17.47 -4.60 -22.61
C ILE A 465 18.05 -3.53 -21.67
N PHE A 466 17.43 -2.35 -21.64
CA PHE A 466 17.73 -1.34 -20.64
C PHE A 466 16.94 -1.64 -19.37
N VAL A 467 17.61 -1.72 -18.23
CA VAL A 467 16.99 -1.91 -16.90
C VAL A 467 17.34 -0.71 -16.03
N GLY A 468 16.33 0.11 -15.79
CA GLY A 468 16.49 1.35 -15.05
C GLY A 468 15.25 1.70 -14.23
N GLY A 469 15.06 2.98 -13.96
CA GLY A 469 13.94 3.51 -13.20
C GLY A 469 14.35 4.29 -11.97
N LEU A 470 13.55 4.17 -10.93
CA LEU A 470 13.83 4.71 -9.60
C LEU A 470 14.56 3.66 -8.75
N ASN A 471 14.98 4.08 -7.57
CA ASN A 471 15.52 3.19 -6.55
C ASN A 471 14.95 3.57 -5.17
N LYS A 472 15.51 3.01 -4.10
CA LYS A 472 15.07 3.22 -2.72
C LYS A 472 15.88 4.30 -1.99
N ALA A 473 16.61 5.16 -2.72
CA ALA A 473 17.36 6.26 -2.16
C ALA A 473 16.48 7.47 -1.86
N GLU A 474 17.01 8.41 -1.09
CA GLU A 474 16.38 9.68 -0.78
C GLU A 474 15.97 10.43 -2.07
N HIS A 475 14.81 11.09 -2.02
CA HIS A 475 14.20 11.78 -3.16
C HIS A 475 13.84 10.90 -4.38
N GLN A 476 13.65 9.61 -4.14
CA GLN A 476 13.11 8.67 -5.12
C GLN A 476 11.91 7.93 -4.53
N ASP A 477 11.88 6.58 -4.53
CA ASP A 477 10.84 5.82 -3.85
C ASP A 477 11.27 5.55 -2.40
N ALA A 478 11.12 6.57 -1.55
CA ALA A 478 11.58 6.54 -0.16
C ALA A 478 10.67 7.34 0.78
N GLU A 479 10.52 6.83 2.00
CA GLU A 479 9.86 7.50 3.11
C GLU A 479 10.66 8.74 3.56
N GLY A 480 9.95 9.77 4.04
CA GLY A 480 10.52 10.99 4.60
C GLY A 480 10.84 12.09 3.59
N CYS A 481 10.75 11.81 2.30
CA CYS A 481 10.99 12.78 1.25
C CYS A 481 10.19 12.47 -0.01
N ASP A 482 9.76 13.52 -0.71
CA ASP A 482 9.16 13.42 -2.03
C ASP A 482 10.24 13.50 -3.12
N ARG A 483 9.91 12.97 -4.31
CA ARG A 483 10.76 13.09 -5.49
C ARG A 483 10.88 14.57 -5.91
N LEU A 484 12.08 14.94 -6.38
CA LEU A 484 12.36 16.31 -6.82
C LEU A 484 11.87 16.59 -8.25
N GLN A 485 11.72 15.57 -9.07
CA GLN A 485 11.37 15.70 -10.48
C GLN A 485 10.56 14.49 -10.99
N TYR A 486 9.84 14.69 -12.06
CA TYR A 486 9.04 13.66 -12.72
C TYR A 486 9.87 12.80 -13.69
N ASP A 487 10.97 13.34 -14.22
CA ASP A 487 11.89 12.64 -15.11
C ASP A 487 12.63 11.50 -14.39
N LEU A 488 13.12 10.54 -15.17
CA LEU A 488 14.04 9.52 -14.66
C LEU A 488 15.37 10.16 -14.25
N PRO A 489 15.93 9.80 -13.07
CA PRO A 489 17.19 10.36 -12.60
C PRO A 489 18.42 9.84 -13.39
N TYR A 490 19.60 10.38 -13.10
CA TYR A 490 20.91 9.87 -13.56
C TYR A 490 21.08 9.82 -15.08
N HIS A 491 20.52 10.77 -15.83
CA HIS A 491 20.59 10.84 -17.30
C HIS A 491 20.02 9.61 -18.03
N GLN A 492 19.15 8.83 -17.38
CA GLN A 492 18.60 7.62 -17.96
C GLN A 492 17.85 7.87 -19.26
N SER A 493 17.05 8.96 -19.35
CA SER A 493 16.33 9.31 -20.59
C SER A 493 17.27 9.61 -21.77
N GLU A 494 18.42 10.21 -21.50
CA GLU A 494 19.46 10.48 -22.50
C GLU A 494 20.11 9.16 -22.96
N LEU A 495 20.46 8.29 -22.03
CA LEU A 495 21.02 6.97 -22.32
C LEU A 495 20.03 6.11 -23.14
N ILE A 496 18.75 6.05 -22.77
CA ILE A 496 17.71 5.29 -23.52
C ILE A 496 17.62 5.80 -24.96
N THR A 497 17.62 7.12 -25.16
CA THR A 497 17.59 7.73 -26.49
C THR A 497 18.84 7.39 -27.31
N ALA A 498 20.02 7.35 -26.67
CA ALA A 498 21.28 6.97 -27.32
C ALA A 498 21.29 5.50 -27.71
N LEU A 499 20.81 4.60 -26.83
CA LEU A 499 20.68 3.17 -27.09
C LEU A 499 19.72 2.89 -28.25
N ALA A 500 18.56 3.56 -28.29
CA ALA A 500 17.58 3.40 -29.38
C ALA A 500 18.16 3.77 -30.75
N LYS A 501 19.01 4.80 -30.79
CA LYS A 501 19.74 5.18 -32.03
C LYS A 501 20.80 4.15 -32.42
N ALA A 502 21.43 3.50 -31.44
CA ALA A 502 22.46 2.51 -31.67
C ALA A 502 21.90 1.14 -32.08
N ASN A 503 20.76 0.75 -31.53
CA ASN A 503 20.07 -0.51 -31.79
C ASN A 503 18.55 -0.34 -31.79
N PRO A 504 17.86 -0.60 -32.91
CA PRO A 504 16.40 -0.42 -33.00
C PRO A 504 15.61 -1.47 -32.20
N ASN A 505 16.23 -2.56 -31.76
CA ASN A 505 15.58 -3.60 -30.96
C ASN A 505 15.79 -3.33 -29.46
N LEU A 506 15.41 -2.14 -29.01
CA LEU A 506 15.50 -1.73 -27.61
C LEU A 506 14.22 -2.09 -26.85
N VAL A 507 14.40 -2.83 -25.74
CA VAL A 507 13.37 -3.08 -24.72
C VAL A 507 13.78 -2.33 -23.46
N VAL A 508 12.86 -1.55 -22.90
CA VAL A 508 13.06 -0.78 -21.67
C VAL A 508 12.28 -1.46 -20.54
N VAL A 509 12.95 -1.76 -19.45
CA VAL A 509 12.37 -2.32 -18.21
C VAL A 509 12.59 -1.32 -17.10
N ILE A 510 11.49 -0.82 -16.51
CA ILE A 510 11.54 0.20 -15.47
C ILE A 510 11.07 -0.37 -14.13
N LEU A 511 11.97 -0.29 -13.13
CA LEU A 511 11.67 -0.54 -11.74
C LEU A 511 11.30 0.78 -11.07
N SER A 512 10.05 0.91 -10.62
CA SER A 512 9.55 2.15 -10.00
C SER A 512 8.20 1.89 -9.32
N GLY A 513 7.96 2.49 -8.17
CA GLY A 513 6.63 2.56 -7.53
C GLY A 513 5.79 3.73 -8.02
N ASN A 514 6.34 4.55 -8.92
CA ASN A 514 5.74 5.79 -9.40
C ASN A 514 5.70 5.87 -10.93
N ALA A 515 4.84 6.75 -11.46
CA ALA A 515 4.91 7.19 -12.84
C ALA A 515 6.12 8.12 -13.08
N TYR A 516 6.55 8.21 -14.31
CA TYR A 516 7.70 8.99 -14.76
C TYR A 516 7.49 9.47 -16.20
N ALA A 517 8.25 10.50 -16.62
CA ALA A 517 8.21 10.98 -18.00
C ALA A 517 8.85 9.98 -18.97
N THR A 518 8.26 9.84 -20.14
CA THR A 518 8.69 8.88 -21.17
C THR A 518 8.99 9.56 -22.51
N PRO A 519 9.91 10.57 -22.57
CA PRO A 519 10.16 11.33 -23.81
C PRO A 519 10.72 10.47 -24.95
N TRP A 520 11.30 9.32 -24.62
CA TRP A 520 11.91 8.33 -25.52
C TRP A 520 10.95 7.21 -25.94
N LEU A 521 9.67 7.24 -25.56
CA LEU A 521 8.72 6.16 -25.76
C LEU A 521 8.56 5.76 -27.25
N SER A 522 8.61 6.74 -28.16
CA SER A 522 8.52 6.48 -29.61
C SER A 522 9.69 5.63 -30.12
N ASP A 523 10.85 5.76 -29.49
CA ASP A 523 12.11 5.19 -29.96
C ASP A 523 12.36 3.75 -29.45
N ALA A 524 11.76 3.38 -28.32
CA ALA A 524 11.83 2.02 -27.78
C ALA A 524 10.77 1.10 -28.42
N LYS A 525 11.12 -0.14 -28.76
CA LYS A 525 10.17 -1.13 -29.28
C LYS A 525 9.37 -1.85 -28.20
N GLY A 526 9.93 -2.02 -27.01
CA GLY A 526 9.26 -2.64 -25.88
C GLY A 526 9.38 -1.78 -24.62
N LEU A 527 8.34 -1.81 -23.77
CA LEU A 527 8.37 -1.16 -22.45
C LEU A 527 7.64 -2.02 -21.44
N LEU A 528 8.32 -2.38 -20.35
CA LEU A 528 7.78 -3.04 -19.18
C LEU A 528 7.84 -2.11 -17.97
N GLN A 529 6.73 -1.99 -17.23
CA GLN A 529 6.71 -1.47 -15.88
C GLN A 529 6.84 -2.64 -14.90
N ALA A 530 7.98 -2.75 -14.26
CA ALA A 530 8.35 -3.94 -13.49
C ALA A 530 8.31 -3.75 -11.98
N TRP A 531 7.98 -2.56 -11.48
CA TRP A 531 7.81 -2.26 -10.05
C TRP A 531 9.05 -2.59 -9.20
N PHE A 532 8.87 -2.80 -7.89
CA PHE A 532 9.83 -3.44 -6.97
C PHE A 532 9.27 -4.82 -6.61
N ASN A 533 9.83 -5.88 -7.15
CA ASN A 533 9.28 -7.24 -7.10
C ASN A 533 9.89 -8.12 -6.01
N GLY A 534 10.69 -7.53 -5.11
CA GLY A 534 11.27 -8.25 -3.97
C GLY A 534 12.30 -9.31 -4.38
N SER A 535 12.29 -10.44 -3.67
CA SER A 535 13.30 -11.50 -3.82
C SER A 535 13.36 -12.10 -5.23
N GLU A 536 12.25 -12.20 -5.94
CA GLU A 536 12.13 -12.88 -7.24
C GLU A 536 12.12 -11.92 -8.46
N THR A 537 12.58 -10.70 -8.28
CA THR A 537 12.56 -9.64 -9.31
C THR A 537 13.12 -10.11 -10.66
N GLY A 538 14.30 -10.72 -10.65
CA GLY A 538 14.99 -11.13 -11.89
C GLY A 538 14.28 -12.25 -12.64
N HIS A 539 13.79 -13.23 -11.91
CA HIS A 539 13.06 -14.34 -12.53
C HIS A 539 11.74 -13.86 -13.17
N ALA A 540 10.93 -13.06 -12.43
CA ALA A 540 9.66 -12.55 -12.97
C ALA A 540 9.87 -11.68 -14.23
N ILE A 541 10.90 -10.83 -14.24
CA ILE A 541 11.26 -10.05 -15.43
C ILE A 541 11.64 -10.96 -16.59
N ALA A 542 12.45 -12.01 -16.33
CA ALA A 542 12.84 -12.97 -17.36
C ALA A 542 11.64 -13.73 -17.93
N ASP A 543 10.71 -14.20 -17.08
CA ASP A 543 9.51 -14.91 -17.53
C ASP A 543 8.67 -14.09 -18.50
N ILE A 544 8.50 -12.80 -18.21
CA ILE A 544 7.79 -11.90 -19.11
C ILE A 544 8.60 -11.67 -20.40
N LEU A 545 9.91 -11.35 -20.29
CA LEU A 545 10.73 -11.06 -21.46
C LEU A 545 10.78 -12.22 -22.45
N PHE A 546 10.87 -13.46 -21.98
CA PHE A 546 10.96 -14.65 -22.82
C PHE A 546 9.60 -15.33 -23.11
N GLY A 547 8.51 -14.82 -22.50
CA GLY A 547 7.16 -15.30 -22.76
C GLY A 547 6.82 -16.64 -22.10
N ASP A 548 7.55 -17.01 -21.04
CA ASP A 548 7.22 -18.13 -20.17
C ASP A 548 5.95 -17.79 -19.38
N VAL A 549 5.73 -16.51 -19.08
CA VAL A 549 4.49 -15.93 -18.60
C VAL A 549 3.95 -14.91 -19.61
N ASN A 550 2.66 -14.99 -19.92
CA ASN A 550 1.98 -13.98 -20.72
C ASN A 550 1.57 -12.81 -19.80
N PRO A 551 2.06 -11.57 -20.05
CA PRO A 551 1.75 -10.43 -19.20
C PRO A 551 0.25 -10.18 -19.09
N SER A 552 -0.22 -9.92 -17.87
CA SER A 552 -1.62 -9.66 -17.55
C SER A 552 -1.82 -8.56 -16.53
N GLY A 553 -0.74 -7.90 -16.12
CA GLY A 553 -0.76 -6.77 -15.23
C GLY A 553 -1.44 -5.54 -15.85
N LYS A 554 -2.09 -4.74 -15.02
CA LYS A 554 -2.76 -3.48 -15.41
C LYS A 554 -2.32 -2.36 -14.48
N LEU A 555 -2.10 -1.15 -15.03
CA LEU A 555 -1.65 0.00 -14.25
C LEU A 555 -2.64 0.38 -13.15
N PRO A 556 -2.20 0.55 -11.88
CA PRO A 556 -3.05 1.01 -10.79
C PRO A 556 -3.14 2.55 -10.72
N PHE A 557 -2.48 3.26 -11.62
CA PHE A 557 -2.53 4.71 -11.75
C PHE A 557 -2.22 5.17 -13.18
N THR A 558 -2.60 6.41 -13.48
CA THR A 558 -2.46 7.04 -14.80
C THR A 558 -1.06 7.60 -15.01
N PHE A 559 -0.49 7.39 -16.19
CA PHE A 559 0.74 8.05 -16.64
C PHE A 559 0.40 9.28 -17.51
N MET A 560 0.76 10.46 -17.03
CA MET A 560 0.63 11.70 -17.80
C MET A 560 1.96 12.07 -18.47
N PRO A 561 1.94 12.84 -19.59
CA PRO A 561 3.17 13.21 -20.28
C PRO A 561 4.09 14.11 -19.45
N ALA A 562 3.54 14.98 -18.62
CA ALA A 562 4.28 15.94 -17.82
C ALA A 562 3.68 16.06 -16.41
N LEU A 563 4.50 16.46 -15.43
CA LEU A 563 4.06 16.72 -14.07
C LEU A 563 2.92 17.75 -14.01
N SER A 564 2.96 18.77 -14.86
CA SER A 564 1.91 19.79 -14.96
C SER A 564 0.57 19.27 -15.45
N ASP A 565 0.48 18.04 -15.94
CA ASP A 565 -0.77 17.40 -16.34
C ASP A 565 -1.44 16.62 -15.20
N TYR A 566 -0.80 16.52 -14.03
CA TYR A 566 -1.44 15.94 -12.83
C TYR A 566 -2.25 16.99 -12.07
N PRO A 567 -3.44 16.65 -11.56
CA PRO A 567 -4.35 17.63 -10.96
C PRO A 567 -3.73 18.34 -9.75
N ALA A 568 -2.99 17.64 -8.88
CA ALA A 568 -2.33 18.25 -7.74
C ALA A 568 -1.35 19.39 -8.11
N HIS A 569 -0.81 19.38 -9.33
CA HIS A 569 0.17 20.36 -9.82
C HIS A 569 -0.46 21.49 -10.68
N GLN A 570 -1.78 21.48 -10.86
CA GLN A 570 -2.49 22.51 -11.64
C GLN A 570 -2.72 23.82 -10.87
N TYR A 571 -2.66 23.77 -9.54
CA TYR A 571 -3.08 24.87 -8.67
C TYR A 571 -1.92 25.51 -7.91
N GLY A 572 -0.68 25.21 -8.32
CA GLY A 572 0.54 25.73 -7.71
C GLY A 572 0.82 25.20 -6.32
N ALA A 573 1.72 25.87 -5.61
CA ALA A 573 2.25 25.39 -4.33
C ALA A 573 1.18 25.19 -3.25
N ALA A 574 0.07 25.94 -3.27
CA ALA A 574 -1.03 25.75 -2.30
C ALA A 574 -1.66 24.35 -2.37
N ALA A 575 -1.67 23.73 -3.57
CA ALA A 575 -2.21 22.39 -3.75
C ALA A 575 -1.14 21.28 -3.57
N TYR A 576 0.14 21.60 -3.86
CA TYR A 576 1.27 20.73 -3.62
C TYR A 576 2.58 21.53 -3.78
N PRO A 577 3.54 21.44 -2.83
CA PRO A 577 3.52 20.66 -1.58
C PRO A 577 2.84 21.38 -0.40
N GLY A 578 2.21 22.53 -0.60
CA GLY A 578 1.64 23.39 0.41
C GLY A 578 2.41 24.71 0.59
N ILE A 579 1.82 25.66 1.30
CA ILE A 579 2.42 26.95 1.67
C ILE A 579 2.24 27.13 3.17
N ASN A 580 3.31 27.41 3.89
CA ASN A 580 3.30 27.60 5.35
C ASN A 580 2.64 26.42 6.10
N ASP A 581 2.98 25.20 5.70
CA ASP A 581 2.41 23.96 6.23
C ASP A 581 0.89 23.79 6.02
N GLU A 582 0.28 24.54 5.11
CA GLU A 582 -1.11 24.36 4.69
C GLU A 582 -1.15 23.82 3.25
N VAL A 583 -1.87 22.73 3.04
CA VAL A 583 -2.11 22.14 1.72
C VAL A 583 -3.60 22.01 1.46
N GLU A 584 -4.04 22.49 0.29
CA GLU A 584 -5.43 22.38 -0.12
C GLU A 584 -5.58 21.37 -1.27
N TYR A 585 -6.42 20.36 -1.08
CA TYR A 585 -6.72 19.38 -2.12
C TYR A 585 -7.74 19.96 -3.12
N LYS A 586 -7.27 20.94 -3.94
CA LYS A 586 -8.09 21.68 -4.92
C LYS A 586 -8.54 20.82 -6.11
N ASP A 587 -7.95 19.68 -6.27
CA ASP A 587 -8.33 18.63 -7.21
C ASP A 587 -9.67 17.95 -6.84
N ASP A 588 -10.09 18.07 -5.58
CA ASP A 588 -11.35 17.53 -5.05
C ASP A 588 -11.51 16.05 -5.43
N ILE A 589 -12.62 15.65 -6.05
CA ILE A 589 -12.86 14.25 -6.49
C ILE A 589 -12.15 13.89 -7.80
N PHE A 590 -11.46 14.85 -8.45
CA PHE A 590 -10.80 14.66 -9.73
C PHE A 590 -9.33 14.24 -9.56
N VAL A 591 -9.11 13.05 -9.00
CA VAL A 591 -7.78 12.45 -8.85
C VAL A 591 -7.57 11.38 -9.94
N GLY A 592 -6.36 11.27 -10.46
CA GLY A 592 -5.97 10.24 -11.42
C GLY A 592 -6.78 10.27 -12.71
N TYR A 593 -7.29 9.13 -13.17
CA TYR A 593 -8.05 9.03 -14.41
C TYR A 593 -9.36 9.85 -14.39
N ARG A 594 -9.94 10.10 -13.22
CA ARG A 594 -11.14 10.97 -13.10
C ARG A 594 -10.86 12.38 -13.59
N TYR A 595 -9.63 12.84 -13.40
CA TYR A 595 -9.13 14.09 -13.96
C TYR A 595 -8.72 13.93 -15.43
N ALA A 596 -7.97 12.89 -15.76
CA ALA A 596 -7.46 12.64 -17.10
C ALA A 596 -8.59 12.51 -18.15
N ASP A 597 -9.74 11.98 -17.77
CA ASP A 597 -10.95 11.88 -18.60
C ASP A 597 -11.53 13.25 -19.04
N LEU A 598 -11.13 14.34 -18.36
CA LEU A 598 -11.55 15.70 -18.77
C LEU A 598 -10.79 16.21 -20.00
N TYR A 599 -9.79 15.47 -20.50
CA TYR A 599 -9.03 15.85 -21.70
C TYR A 599 -9.96 16.19 -22.88
N GLY A 600 -9.64 17.28 -23.58
CA GLY A 600 -10.46 17.79 -24.71
C GLY A 600 -11.65 18.66 -24.29
N ARG A 601 -11.96 18.79 -23.01
CA ARG A 601 -12.98 19.69 -22.51
C ARG A 601 -12.55 21.14 -22.72
N LYS A 602 -13.34 21.91 -23.49
CA LYS A 602 -13.01 23.29 -23.89
C LYS A 602 -13.16 24.33 -22.77
N ARG A 603 -13.95 24.05 -21.76
CA ARG A 603 -14.22 24.96 -20.65
C ARG A 603 -13.94 24.29 -19.32
N PRO A 604 -13.40 25.01 -18.33
CA PRO A 604 -13.25 24.49 -16.98
C PRO A 604 -14.58 23.96 -16.43
N LEU A 605 -14.49 22.90 -15.66
CA LEU A 605 -15.61 22.41 -14.87
C LEU A 605 -15.69 23.28 -13.61
N LYS A 606 -16.83 23.97 -13.42
CA LYS A 606 -17.06 24.85 -12.28
C LYS A 606 -18.24 24.36 -11.48
N TYR A 607 -18.06 24.26 -10.18
CA TYR A 607 -19.11 23.88 -9.23
C TYR A 607 -18.80 24.40 -7.83
N THR A 608 -19.79 24.38 -6.97
CA THR A 608 -19.64 24.71 -5.55
C THR A 608 -19.96 23.47 -4.73
N SER A 609 -19.11 23.14 -3.77
CA SER A 609 -19.34 22.09 -2.79
C SER A 609 -19.10 22.67 -1.40
N GLN A 610 -20.04 22.53 -0.48
CA GLN A 610 -19.96 23.02 0.90
C GLN A 610 -19.54 24.50 1.01
N GLY A 611 -20.01 25.35 0.08
CA GLY A 611 -19.68 26.78 0.04
C GLY A 611 -18.33 27.11 -0.61
N VAL A 612 -17.51 26.12 -0.96
CA VAL A 612 -16.23 26.30 -1.64
C VAL A 612 -16.44 26.18 -3.16
N ALA A 613 -15.95 27.16 -3.90
CA ALA A 613 -16.00 27.16 -5.37
C ALA A 613 -14.80 26.43 -5.96
N TYR A 614 -15.06 25.39 -6.74
CA TYR A 614 -14.06 24.62 -7.48
C TYR A 614 -14.03 25.03 -8.95
N THR A 615 -12.83 25.07 -9.52
CA THR A 615 -12.59 25.29 -10.94
C THR A 615 -11.56 24.28 -11.42
N ILE A 616 -12.03 23.22 -12.07
CA ILE A 616 -11.19 22.13 -12.56
C ILE A 616 -10.92 22.37 -14.04
N ASN A 617 -9.68 22.69 -14.38
CA ASN A 617 -9.23 22.78 -15.77
C ASN A 617 -9.01 21.37 -16.33
N ALA A 618 -9.27 21.18 -17.62
CA ALA A 618 -8.89 19.94 -18.29
C ALA A 618 -7.36 19.83 -18.38
N PRO A 619 -6.80 18.61 -18.36
CA PRO A 619 -5.38 18.42 -18.65
C PRO A 619 -5.05 18.90 -20.07
N LYS A 620 -3.82 19.38 -20.27
CA LYS A 620 -3.36 19.87 -21.59
C LYS A 620 -3.13 18.73 -22.56
N ASN A 621 -2.70 17.58 -22.03
CA ASN A 621 -2.37 16.40 -22.79
C ASN A 621 -3.24 15.21 -22.36
N GLN A 622 -3.47 14.28 -23.29
CA GLN A 622 -4.05 12.99 -22.94
C GLN A 622 -3.04 12.13 -22.17
N PRO A 623 -3.48 11.16 -21.38
CA PRO A 623 -2.59 10.21 -20.75
C PRO A 623 -1.70 9.49 -21.78
N VAL A 624 -0.44 9.24 -21.41
CA VAL A 624 0.44 8.33 -22.15
C VAL A 624 -0.08 6.90 -21.99
N PHE A 625 -0.38 6.54 -20.76
CA PHE A 625 -1.03 5.27 -20.43
C PHE A 625 -2.16 5.54 -19.42
N PRO A 626 -3.41 5.19 -19.76
CA PRO A 626 -4.53 5.40 -18.87
C PRO A 626 -4.54 4.39 -17.71
N PHE A 627 -5.24 4.70 -16.64
CA PHE A 627 -5.52 3.78 -15.54
C PHE A 627 -6.13 2.46 -16.06
N GLY A 628 -5.67 1.34 -15.51
CA GLY A 628 -6.11 0.00 -15.93
C GLY A 628 -5.48 -0.51 -17.23
N TYR A 629 -4.57 0.26 -17.85
CA TYR A 629 -3.89 -0.13 -19.09
C TYR A 629 -2.83 -1.22 -18.85
N GLY A 630 -2.72 -2.13 -19.82
CA GLY A 630 -1.68 -3.16 -19.89
C GLY A 630 -1.95 -4.08 -21.08
N LEU A 631 -0.90 -4.42 -21.82
CA LEU A 631 -0.94 -5.29 -22.98
C LEU A 631 -0.72 -6.77 -22.59
N SER A 632 -1.00 -7.65 -23.53
CA SER A 632 -0.77 -9.09 -23.44
C SER A 632 -0.10 -9.58 -24.74
N TYR A 633 0.52 -10.75 -24.71
CA TYR A 633 1.00 -11.45 -25.91
C TYR A 633 -0.13 -12.14 -26.69
N THR A 634 -1.38 -12.01 -26.22
CA THR A 634 -2.58 -12.43 -26.92
C THR A 634 -3.57 -11.27 -27.04
N THR A 635 -4.69 -11.47 -27.71
CA THR A 635 -5.72 -10.46 -27.89
C THR A 635 -7.07 -10.95 -27.40
N PHE A 636 -7.94 -10.02 -26.93
CA PHE A 636 -9.24 -10.34 -26.41
C PHE A 636 -10.33 -9.51 -27.09
N ALA A 637 -11.44 -10.15 -27.44
CA ALA A 637 -12.65 -9.52 -27.94
C ALA A 637 -13.72 -9.49 -26.84
N TYR A 638 -14.47 -8.40 -26.81
CA TYR A 638 -15.62 -8.18 -25.92
C TYR A 638 -16.89 -8.13 -26.76
N SER A 639 -17.88 -8.92 -26.40
CA SER A 639 -19.14 -9.01 -27.17
C SER A 639 -20.33 -9.27 -26.26
N ASN A 640 -21.53 -9.15 -26.84
CA ASN A 640 -22.79 -9.55 -26.23
C ASN A 640 -23.06 -8.94 -24.83
N ALA A 641 -22.62 -7.70 -24.61
CA ALA A 641 -22.93 -7.03 -23.33
C ALA A 641 -24.46 -6.83 -23.20
N ARG A 642 -25.01 -7.31 -22.10
CA ARG A 642 -26.46 -7.30 -21.83
C ARG A 642 -26.73 -7.20 -20.35
N ILE A 643 -27.89 -6.64 -20.02
CA ILE A 643 -28.37 -6.53 -18.64
C ILE A 643 -29.71 -7.30 -18.50
N ASP A 644 -29.79 -8.11 -17.46
CA ASP A 644 -31.04 -8.81 -17.07
C ASP A 644 -31.27 -8.53 -15.58
N GLY A 645 -32.31 -7.79 -15.29
CA GLY A 645 -32.52 -7.24 -13.95
C GLY A 645 -31.37 -6.36 -13.52
N ASN A 646 -30.61 -6.80 -12.54
CA ASN A 646 -29.40 -6.13 -12.06
C ASN A 646 -28.11 -6.89 -12.43
N THR A 647 -28.18 -7.94 -13.25
CA THR A 647 -27.00 -8.71 -13.68
C THR A 647 -26.55 -8.25 -15.05
N LEU A 648 -25.40 -7.59 -15.09
CA LEU A 648 -24.68 -7.26 -16.31
C LEU A 648 -23.80 -8.45 -16.73
N SER A 649 -23.91 -8.88 -17.98
CA SER A 649 -23.10 -9.97 -18.56
C SER A 649 -22.38 -9.47 -19.80
N VAL A 650 -21.16 -9.94 -20.03
CA VAL A 650 -20.35 -9.69 -21.23
C VAL A 650 -19.54 -10.94 -21.58
N ASP A 651 -19.44 -11.26 -22.86
CA ASP A 651 -18.64 -12.40 -23.33
C ASP A 651 -17.24 -11.93 -23.70
N ILE A 652 -16.22 -12.61 -23.17
CA ILE A 652 -14.79 -12.34 -23.43
C ILE A 652 -14.21 -13.52 -24.16
N THR A 653 -13.64 -13.27 -25.34
CA THR A 653 -13.01 -14.31 -26.19
C THR A 653 -11.52 -14.04 -26.36
N ASN A 654 -10.68 -15.02 -26.11
CA ASN A 654 -9.27 -14.95 -26.50
C ASN A 654 -9.16 -15.19 -28.03
N THR A 655 -8.84 -14.15 -28.77
CA THR A 655 -8.75 -14.16 -30.24
C THR A 655 -7.34 -14.41 -30.77
N GLY A 656 -6.35 -14.54 -29.88
CA GLY A 656 -4.97 -14.79 -30.24
C GLY A 656 -4.61 -16.29 -30.16
N SER A 657 -3.30 -16.58 -30.21
CA SER A 657 -2.76 -17.93 -30.30
C SER A 657 -2.13 -18.44 -28.99
N ARG A 658 -2.15 -17.66 -27.92
CA ARG A 658 -1.60 -18.00 -26.59
C ARG A 658 -2.67 -17.93 -25.53
N GLU A 659 -2.58 -18.77 -24.50
CA GLU A 659 -3.34 -18.59 -23.28
C GLU A 659 -3.01 -17.22 -22.66
N GLY A 660 -4.01 -16.55 -22.09
CA GLY A 660 -3.82 -15.26 -21.44
C GLY A 660 -4.91 -14.96 -20.42
N LYS A 661 -4.62 -13.98 -19.58
CA LYS A 661 -5.56 -13.46 -18.59
C LYS A 661 -5.94 -12.04 -18.97
N GLU A 662 -7.25 -11.74 -18.93
CA GLU A 662 -7.78 -10.39 -19.16
C GLU A 662 -8.46 -9.86 -17.89
N VAL A 663 -8.30 -8.57 -17.62
CA VAL A 663 -9.00 -7.86 -16.56
C VAL A 663 -10.16 -7.10 -17.17
N VAL A 664 -11.35 -7.62 -16.99
CA VAL A 664 -12.59 -6.98 -17.43
C VAL A 664 -12.99 -5.92 -16.40
N GLN A 665 -12.99 -4.66 -16.80
CA GLN A 665 -13.21 -3.51 -15.93
C GLN A 665 -14.59 -2.92 -16.18
N LEU A 666 -15.39 -2.73 -15.12
CA LEU A 666 -16.69 -2.08 -15.17
C LEU A 666 -16.61 -0.68 -14.59
N TYR A 667 -16.89 0.29 -15.43
CA TYR A 667 -17.03 1.70 -15.04
C TYR A 667 -18.52 2.09 -15.10
N VAL A 668 -18.92 2.99 -14.20
CA VAL A 668 -20.28 3.55 -14.17
C VAL A 668 -20.22 5.04 -14.43
N ALA A 669 -21.05 5.51 -15.35
CA ALA A 669 -21.24 6.92 -15.66
C ALA A 669 -22.72 7.30 -15.42
N ASP A 670 -22.95 8.34 -14.61
CA ASP A 670 -24.26 8.91 -14.42
C ASP A 670 -24.57 9.94 -15.51
N ARG A 671 -25.64 9.78 -16.27
CA ARG A 671 -26.00 10.69 -17.36
C ARG A 671 -26.49 12.07 -16.89
N LYS A 672 -27.03 12.14 -15.66
CA LYS A 672 -27.62 13.37 -15.14
C LYS A 672 -27.63 13.35 -13.60
N ALA A 673 -26.51 13.63 -12.99
CA ALA A 673 -26.39 13.76 -11.53
C ALA A 673 -26.78 15.17 -11.04
N ALA A 674 -27.32 15.26 -9.83
CA ALA A 674 -27.59 16.54 -9.16
C ALA A 674 -26.29 17.25 -8.77
N LEU A 675 -25.27 16.51 -8.34
CA LEU A 675 -23.94 17.00 -8.09
C LEU A 675 -23.00 16.63 -9.24
N VAL A 676 -21.93 17.43 -9.43
CA VAL A 676 -20.88 17.12 -10.41
C VAL A 676 -20.25 15.77 -10.06
N ARG A 677 -20.13 14.90 -11.05
CA ARG A 677 -19.46 13.58 -10.94
C ARG A 677 -18.33 13.46 -11.96
N PRO A 678 -17.34 12.58 -11.73
CA PRO A 678 -16.42 12.15 -12.78
C PRO A 678 -17.16 11.60 -13.98
N MET A 679 -16.55 11.65 -15.17
CA MET A 679 -17.17 11.12 -16.39
C MET A 679 -17.49 9.63 -16.30
N LYS A 680 -16.71 8.88 -15.54
CA LYS A 680 -16.92 7.49 -15.16
C LYS A 680 -16.10 7.13 -13.93
N GLU A 681 -16.49 6.08 -13.23
CA GLU A 681 -15.83 5.58 -12.03
C GLU A 681 -15.75 4.06 -12.07
N LEU A 682 -14.59 3.48 -11.77
CA LEU A 682 -14.44 2.04 -11.61
C LEU A 682 -15.32 1.57 -10.45
N LYS A 683 -16.16 0.58 -10.70
CA LYS A 683 -17.09 0.03 -9.70
C LYS A 683 -17.03 -1.49 -9.57
N ALA A 684 -16.42 -2.19 -10.54
CA ALA A 684 -16.12 -3.61 -10.46
C ALA A 684 -15.02 -4.00 -11.45
N PHE A 685 -14.38 -5.13 -11.21
CA PHE A 685 -13.52 -5.80 -12.17
C PHE A 685 -13.50 -7.32 -11.92
N GLN A 686 -13.13 -8.07 -12.95
CA GLN A 686 -12.90 -9.50 -12.83
C GLN A 686 -11.75 -9.91 -13.77
N LYS A 687 -10.78 -10.66 -13.25
CA LYS A 687 -9.69 -11.24 -14.02
C LYS A 687 -10.08 -12.65 -14.45
N VAL A 688 -9.96 -12.93 -15.76
CA VAL A 688 -10.35 -14.23 -16.34
C VAL A 688 -9.23 -14.79 -17.18
N ALA A 689 -8.92 -16.08 -17.00
CA ALA A 689 -7.97 -16.83 -17.82
C ALA A 689 -8.70 -17.49 -18.98
N LEU A 690 -8.14 -17.43 -20.19
CA LEU A 690 -8.75 -17.92 -21.42
C LEU A 690 -7.71 -18.62 -22.30
N GLN A 691 -8.04 -19.85 -22.75
CA GLN A 691 -7.29 -20.54 -23.78
C GLN A 691 -7.51 -19.90 -25.16
N PRO A 692 -6.63 -20.09 -26.14
CA PRO A 692 -6.87 -19.65 -27.50
C PRO A 692 -8.23 -20.11 -28.04
N GLY A 693 -9.04 -19.16 -28.53
CA GLY A 693 -10.39 -19.42 -29.05
C GLY A 693 -11.46 -19.60 -27.95
N GLU A 694 -11.10 -19.67 -26.67
CA GLU A 694 -12.07 -19.82 -25.59
C GLU A 694 -12.86 -18.53 -25.35
N THR A 695 -14.16 -18.70 -25.06
CA THR A 695 -15.05 -17.62 -24.65
C THR A 695 -15.59 -17.90 -23.25
N LYS A 696 -15.51 -16.91 -22.36
CA LYS A 696 -16.16 -16.95 -21.04
C LYS A 696 -17.09 -15.75 -20.86
N THR A 697 -18.24 -15.98 -20.23
CA THR A 697 -19.15 -14.91 -19.84
C THR A 697 -18.75 -14.40 -18.47
N VAL A 698 -18.43 -13.11 -18.37
CA VAL A 698 -18.20 -12.38 -17.13
C VAL A 698 -19.49 -11.72 -16.69
N GLN A 699 -19.78 -11.75 -15.40
CA GLN A 699 -20.99 -11.20 -14.82
C GLN A 699 -20.69 -10.25 -13.66
N PHE A 700 -21.44 -9.15 -13.61
CA PHE A 700 -21.40 -8.19 -12.52
C PHE A 700 -22.83 -7.95 -11.99
N THR A 701 -23.00 -8.00 -10.68
CA THR A 701 -24.26 -7.61 -10.02
C THR A 701 -24.23 -6.12 -9.72
N ILE A 702 -25.10 -5.36 -10.37
CA ILE A 702 -25.21 -3.92 -10.16
C ILE A 702 -25.93 -3.66 -8.83
N THR A 703 -25.27 -2.90 -7.96
CA THR A 703 -25.78 -2.54 -6.63
C THR A 703 -25.96 -1.03 -6.49
N ASP A 704 -26.74 -0.60 -5.55
CA ASP A 704 -26.91 0.82 -5.24
C ASP A 704 -25.60 1.50 -4.87
N ASN A 705 -24.70 0.80 -4.18
CA ASN A 705 -23.38 1.31 -3.83
C ASN A 705 -22.53 1.68 -5.07
N MET A 706 -22.65 0.91 -6.18
CA MET A 706 -21.96 1.24 -7.43
C MET A 706 -22.46 2.52 -8.08
N LEU A 707 -23.72 2.88 -7.85
CA LEU A 707 -24.40 4.03 -8.45
C LEU A 707 -24.33 5.28 -7.58
N SER A 708 -23.96 5.13 -6.30
CA SER A 708 -23.98 6.18 -5.29
C SER A 708 -22.85 7.18 -5.44
N TYR A 709 -23.07 8.37 -4.91
CA TYR A 709 -22.08 9.39 -4.58
C TYR A 709 -22.31 9.88 -3.14
N PHE A 710 -21.34 10.53 -2.55
CA PHE A 710 -21.49 11.11 -1.22
C PHE A 710 -22.10 12.51 -1.32
N ASP A 711 -23.28 12.68 -0.71
CA ASP A 711 -23.93 13.99 -0.59
C ASP A 711 -23.44 14.68 0.70
N PRO A 712 -22.60 15.71 0.60
CA PRO A 712 -22.05 16.38 1.77
C PRO A 712 -23.06 17.21 2.53
N ALA A 713 -24.19 17.63 1.90
CA ALA A 713 -25.25 18.38 2.57
C ALA A 713 -26.12 17.50 3.46
N ALA A 714 -26.40 16.27 3.02
CA ALA A 714 -27.13 15.26 3.77
C ALA A 714 -26.20 14.37 4.63
N HIS A 715 -24.91 14.48 4.44
CA HIS A 715 -23.85 13.65 5.04
C HIS A 715 -24.13 12.14 4.88
N GLN A 716 -24.47 11.73 3.66
CA GLN A 716 -24.80 10.32 3.38
C GLN A 716 -24.49 9.93 1.92
N TRP A 717 -24.32 8.62 1.71
CA TRP A 717 -24.27 8.04 0.37
C TRP A 717 -25.67 8.05 -0.25
N THR A 718 -25.78 8.61 -1.44
CA THR A 718 -27.05 8.85 -2.13
C THR A 718 -27.05 8.21 -3.52
N VAL A 719 -28.14 7.54 -3.86
CA VAL A 719 -28.42 7.02 -5.21
C VAL A 719 -29.60 7.79 -5.78
N GLU A 720 -29.42 8.40 -6.94
CA GLU A 720 -30.51 9.10 -7.63
C GLU A 720 -31.20 8.16 -8.62
N PRO A 721 -32.54 8.27 -8.77
CA PRO A 721 -33.24 7.63 -9.87
C PRO A 721 -32.78 8.25 -11.20
N GLY A 722 -32.41 7.43 -12.16
CA GLY A 722 -31.91 7.97 -13.44
C GLY A 722 -31.42 6.92 -14.40
N MET A 723 -30.75 7.41 -15.44
CA MET A 723 -30.08 6.56 -16.43
C MET A 723 -28.58 6.61 -16.21
N PHE A 724 -27.99 5.42 -16.13
CA PHE A 724 -26.55 5.21 -16.03
C PHE A 724 -26.03 4.50 -17.27
N ASP A 725 -24.80 4.74 -17.63
CA ASP A 725 -24.05 3.94 -18.59
C ASP A 725 -23.12 3.00 -17.84
N LEU A 726 -23.29 1.70 -18.08
CA LEU A 726 -22.40 0.64 -17.63
C LEU A 726 -21.38 0.42 -18.73
N LEU A 727 -20.15 0.88 -18.50
CA LEU A 727 -19.07 0.92 -19.47
C LEU A 727 -18.08 -0.22 -19.16
N ILE A 728 -17.98 -1.18 -20.08
CA ILE A 728 -17.12 -2.35 -19.92
C ILE A 728 -15.88 -2.16 -20.81
N GLY A 729 -14.69 -2.24 -20.21
CA GLY A 729 -13.45 -1.99 -20.93
C GLY A 729 -12.25 -2.78 -20.44
N ALA A 730 -11.15 -2.65 -21.18
CA ALA A 730 -9.84 -3.18 -20.82
C ALA A 730 -8.97 -2.17 -20.07
N SER A 731 -9.40 -0.89 -20.04
CA SER A 731 -8.81 0.21 -19.25
C SER A 731 -9.78 1.39 -19.19
N SER A 732 -9.49 2.43 -18.42
CA SER A 732 -10.25 3.67 -18.43
C SER A 732 -10.27 4.37 -19.80
N GLY A 733 -9.22 4.17 -20.60
CA GLY A 733 -9.09 4.70 -21.97
C GLY A 733 -9.58 3.78 -23.09
N ASP A 734 -9.97 2.53 -22.77
CA ASP A 734 -10.39 1.52 -23.77
C ASP A 734 -11.71 0.87 -23.36
N ILE A 735 -12.82 1.58 -23.60
CA ILE A 735 -14.17 1.08 -23.37
C ILE A 735 -14.64 0.35 -24.62
N ARG A 736 -14.97 -0.92 -24.49
CA ARG A 736 -15.31 -1.83 -25.60
C ARG A 736 -16.78 -2.13 -25.73
N GLN A 737 -17.52 -2.09 -24.63
CA GLN A 737 -18.96 -2.32 -24.61
C GLN A 737 -19.65 -1.32 -23.68
N SER A 738 -20.90 -1.00 -23.95
CA SER A 738 -21.71 -0.10 -23.11
C SER A 738 -23.16 -0.57 -23.06
N VAL A 739 -23.75 -0.56 -21.87
CA VAL A 739 -25.15 -0.92 -21.64
C VAL A 739 -25.81 0.17 -20.81
N ALA A 740 -26.95 0.69 -21.28
CA ALA A 740 -27.76 1.63 -20.50
C ALA A 740 -28.49 0.89 -19.37
N TYR A 741 -28.46 1.45 -18.17
CA TYR A 741 -29.12 0.92 -16.98
C TYR A 741 -30.01 2.00 -16.36
N LYS A 742 -31.27 1.63 -16.07
CA LYS A 742 -32.22 2.53 -15.41
C LYS A 742 -32.37 2.10 -13.96
N ARG A 743 -32.08 3.02 -13.04
CA ARG A 743 -32.32 2.88 -11.61
C ARG A 743 -33.65 3.52 -11.22
#